data_63be3ee207a7a916e113e3365da64295
#
_entry.id   63be3ee207a7a916e113e3365da64295
#
_cell.length_a   1.000
_cell.length_b   1.000
_cell.length_c   1.000
_cell.angle_alpha   90.00
_cell.angle_beta   90.00
_cell.angle_gamma   90.00
#
_symmetry.space_group_name_H-M   'P 1'
#
loop_
_entity.id
_entity.type
_entity.pdbx_description
1 polymer ?
#
loop_
_entity_poly.entity_id
_entity_poly.type
_entity_poly.pdbx_seq_one_letter_code
_entity_poly.pdbx_strand_id
1 'polypeptide(L)'
;MTEMWPGSAFPLGATPSLGGTGFAVASEVADAVVLCLFDSHGRETQLALPEYDAGVWHGFVPGVGPGQRYGYRVQGPFDPSRGLRCNPAKLLLDPYAKAIMGGVAWDDSFAGDNQQDSAPVAPRSIVVDPAFDWGDDRPPGTRLADSVIYEVHVKGITAAHPDVPPELRGTYAGLGHPAVLEHLVGLGVTAVELLPVQRSVTNGTLVARGLTNYWGYDPIGYFAPHEAYSAAARAGRSGGEVAEFQAMVRALHAAGLEVLLDVVYNHTGEGNEHGPTLCHRGLDNDGYYRLVPGDLAHYFDTTGTGNSLDLSQPVCLRMVLDSLRYWATVMHVDGFRFDLAATLAREEEGRFDRLSSFFDVVTQDPVVSQVKLIAEPWDVGQPDSYDVGRFPPEWSEWNGKFRDTVRDFWRSQDGQLSQVATRVAGSPDLYGWSRRRPAASVNLITSHDGFTLRDLVSYDTKHNQANGEANRDGTDDNRSWNCGVEGPSDDPAIVALRARQSRALLATLVLSRGVPMLVGGDELGRTQGGNNNAYCQDNPISWYDWSAVDHDLLAFTHRLLALRHAHPALRRRNFATARDLRWYTPAGTPMTDPDWHWPGARTVAVHLDGTASPDLDQRGRPLLDDDLLILVNAWWEPVAFGLPDVGRPADWQVELDTYDPQRTTAVTAGDPVTVGPRSLAVLRAPR
;
A
#
# COMPACT_ATOMS: atom_id res chain seq x y z
N MET A 1 -20.37 -40.22 16.93
CA MET A 1 -21.09 -39.09 16.29
C MET A 1 -20.49 -37.83 16.86
N THR A 2 -20.07 -36.92 16.02
CA THR A 2 -19.59 -35.58 16.46
C THR A 2 -20.81 -34.85 17.03
N GLU A 3 -20.74 -34.46 18.30
CA GLU A 3 -21.85 -33.74 18.97
C GLU A 3 -21.63 -32.24 18.82
N MET A 4 -22.75 -31.50 18.74
CA MET A 4 -22.76 -30.03 18.78
C MET A 4 -23.36 -29.61 20.12
N TRP A 5 -22.64 -28.77 20.85
CA TRP A 5 -23.10 -28.19 22.13
C TRP A 5 -23.43 -26.71 21.96
N PRO A 6 -24.20 -26.13 22.88
CA PRO A 6 -24.30 -24.66 22.98
C PRO A 6 -22.93 -24.03 23.07
N GLY A 7 -22.76 -22.89 22.41
CA GLY A 7 -21.51 -22.16 22.33
C GLY A 7 -21.65 -20.72 22.83
N SER A 8 -20.79 -19.83 22.33
CA SER A 8 -20.82 -18.40 22.60
C SER A 8 -20.93 -17.64 21.28
N ALA A 9 -21.75 -16.58 21.25
CA ALA A 9 -21.87 -15.71 20.09
C ALA A 9 -20.58 -14.91 19.79
N PHE A 10 -19.70 -14.79 20.75
CA PHE A 10 -18.43 -14.06 20.61
C PHE A 10 -17.25 -14.80 21.24
N PRO A 11 -16.04 -14.62 20.68
CA PRO A 11 -15.71 -13.89 19.44
C PRO A 11 -16.28 -14.61 18.18
N LEU A 12 -16.48 -13.84 17.10
CA LEU A 12 -16.85 -14.40 15.80
C LEU A 12 -15.71 -15.25 15.21
N GLY A 13 -16.07 -16.21 14.37
CA GLY A 13 -15.15 -17.16 13.75
C GLY A 13 -14.93 -18.42 14.57
N ALA A 14 -13.92 -19.22 14.18
CA ALA A 14 -13.53 -20.43 14.90
C ALA A 14 -12.55 -20.10 16.03
N THR A 15 -12.92 -20.44 17.26
CA THR A 15 -12.12 -20.19 18.48
C THR A 15 -11.75 -21.52 19.14
N PRO A 16 -10.53 -22.04 18.94
CA PRO A 16 -10.07 -23.27 19.57
C PRO A 16 -9.83 -23.11 21.07
N SER A 17 -10.08 -24.17 21.84
CA SER A 17 -9.84 -24.29 23.26
C SER A 17 -9.37 -25.70 23.63
N LEU A 18 -9.02 -25.94 24.90
CA LEU A 18 -8.58 -27.28 25.37
C LEU A 18 -9.62 -28.37 25.19
N GLY A 19 -10.92 -28.02 25.13
CA GLY A 19 -12.00 -29.02 25.04
C GLY A 19 -12.58 -29.20 23.64
N GLY A 20 -12.27 -28.32 22.70
CA GLY A 20 -12.87 -28.27 21.37
C GLY A 20 -12.82 -26.88 20.76
N THR A 21 -13.65 -26.61 19.76
CA THR A 21 -13.70 -25.32 19.07
C THR A 21 -15.11 -24.74 19.11
N GLY A 22 -15.23 -23.46 19.52
CA GLY A 22 -16.41 -22.64 19.33
C GLY A 22 -16.46 -22.10 17.90
N PHE A 23 -17.63 -22.09 17.31
CA PHE A 23 -17.90 -21.51 15.99
C PHE A 23 -19.01 -20.49 16.10
N ALA A 24 -18.80 -19.30 15.58
CA ALA A 24 -19.77 -18.21 15.59
C ALA A 24 -19.73 -17.46 14.27
N VAL A 25 -20.85 -17.27 13.60
CA VAL A 25 -20.98 -16.58 12.33
C VAL A 25 -22.23 -15.69 12.31
N ALA A 26 -22.09 -14.47 11.81
CA ALA A 26 -23.19 -13.52 11.71
C ALA A 26 -23.99 -13.75 10.42
N SER A 27 -25.31 -13.80 10.56
CA SER A 27 -26.30 -13.76 9.47
C SER A 27 -27.67 -13.47 10.05
N GLU A 28 -28.23 -12.32 9.70
CA GLU A 28 -29.57 -11.91 10.14
C GLU A 28 -30.67 -12.49 9.24
N VAL A 29 -30.31 -12.86 8.00
CA VAL A 29 -31.27 -13.34 6.99
C VAL A 29 -31.43 -14.86 6.97
N ALA A 30 -30.57 -15.61 7.67
CA ALA A 30 -30.57 -17.06 7.68
C ALA A 30 -31.73 -17.59 8.53
N ASP A 31 -32.44 -18.66 8.02
CA ASP A 31 -33.37 -19.48 8.81
C ASP A 31 -32.60 -20.55 9.62
N ALA A 32 -31.43 -21.01 9.12
CA ALA A 32 -30.53 -21.90 9.81
C ALA A 32 -29.12 -21.85 9.19
N VAL A 33 -28.09 -22.03 10.02
CA VAL A 33 -26.72 -22.17 9.58
C VAL A 33 -26.18 -23.55 9.96
N VAL A 34 -25.56 -24.21 8.99
CA VAL A 34 -24.95 -25.54 9.13
C VAL A 34 -23.44 -25.42 9.05
N LEU A 35 -22.75 -25.81 10.11
CA LEU A 35 -21.30 -26.00 10.11
C LEU A 35 -20.96 -27.30 9.37
N CYS A 36 -20.07 -27.22 8.40
CA CYS A 36 -19.55 -28.34 7.60
C CYS A 36 -18.10 -28.61 8.01
N LEU A 37 -17.83 -29.76 8.60
CA LEU A 37 -16.49 -30.22 8.97
C LEU A 37 -16.00 -31.24 7.94
N PHE A 38 -14.73 -31.12 7.53
CA PHE A 38 -14.12 -31.97 6.51
C PHE A 38 -12.99 -32.81 7.11
N ASP A 39 -13.04 -34.12 6.91
CA ASP A 39 -11.97 -35.03 7.30
C ASP A 39 -10.76 -34.98 6.32
N SER A 40 -9.71 -35.78 6.60
CA SER A 40 -8.52 -35.83 5.76
C SER A 40 -8.80 -36.35 4.33
N HIS A 41 -9.90 -37.06 4.11
CA HIS A 41 -10.34 -37.56 2.81
C HIS A 41 -11.32 -36.62 2.10
N GLY A 42 -11.64 -35.47 2.71
CA GLY A 42 -12.58 -34.49 2.16
C GLY A 42 -14.05 -34.85 2.39
N ARG A 43 -14.38 -35.85 3.22
CA ARG A 43 -15.77 -36.20 3.55
C ARG A 43 -16.34 -35.12 4.49
N GLU A 44 -17.52 -34.66 4.15
CA GLU A 44 -18.26 -33.62 4.90
C GLU A 44 -19.11 -34.24 6.02
N THR A 45 -19.04 -33.65 7.21
CA THR A 45 -19.97 -33.86 8.32
C THR A 45 -20.71 -32.56 8.60
N GLN A 46 -22.02 -32.58 8.55
CA GLN A 46 -22.87 -31.41 8.74
C GLN A 46 -23.45 -31.36 10.16
N LEU A 47 -23.35 -30.21 10.81
CA LEU A 47 -23.83 -29.95 12.16
C LEU A 47 -24.59 -28.62 12.17
N ALA A 48 -25.89 -28.61 12.46
CA ALA A 48 -26.65 -27.37 12.61
C ALA A 48 -26.16 -26.60 13.84
N LEU A 49 -25.91 -25.31 13.71
CA LEU A 49 -25.61 -24.44 14.85
C LEU A 49 -26.87 -24.29 15.71
N PRO A 50 -26.82 -24.63 17.01
CA PRO A 50 -28.01 -24.78 17.84
C PRO A 50 -28.52 -23.46 18.43
N GLU A 51 -27.69 -22.45 18.51
CA GLU A 51 -27.96 -21.19 19.20
C GLU A 51 -27.95 -20.00 18.22
N TYR A 52 -28.82 -19.02 18.49
CA TYR A 52 -28.91 -17.79 17.75
C TYR A 52 -29.11 -16.61 18.72
N ASP A 53 -28.15 -15.72 18.79
CA ASP A 53 -28.17 -14.54 19.65
C ASP A 53 -27.77 -13.29 18.85
N ALA A 54 -28.66 -12.28 18.80
CA ALA A 54 -28.38 -10.96 18.23
C ALA A 54 -27.76 -10.99 16.84
N GLY A 55 -28.30 -11.79 15.92
CA GLY A 55 -27.81 -11.93 14.54
C GLY A 55 -26.67 -12.91 14.36
N VAL A 56 -26.24 -13.61 15.43
CA VAL A 56 -25.09 -14.55 15.41
C VAL A 56 -25.54 -15.97 15.67
N TRP A 57 -25.25 -16.85 14.73
CA TRP A 57 -25.39 -18.31 14.86
C TRP A 57 -24.14 -18.92 15.49
N HIS A 58 -24.28 -19.73 16.51
CA HIS A 58 -23.13 -20.28 17.22
C HIS A 58 -23.35 -21.68 17.81
N GLY A 59 -22.23 -22.35 18.09
CA GLY A 59 -22.19 -23.65 18.72
C GLY A 59 -20.75 -24.05 19.07
N PHE A 60 -20.60 -25.10 19.86
CA PHE A 60 -19.32 -25.65 20.28
C PHE A 60 -19.20 -27.12 19.87
N VAL A 61 -18.07 -27.51 19.26
CA VAL A 61 -17.81 -28.89 18.84
C VAL A 61 -16.67 -29.46 19.68
N PRO A 62 -16.98 -30.39 20.58
CA PRO A 62 -15.97 -31.06 21.40
C PRO A 62 -14.97 -31.85 20.55
N GLY A 63 -13.68 -31.79 20.96
CA GLY A 63 -12.61 -32.54 20.33
C GLY A 63 -12.13 -32.01 18.96
N VAL A 64 -12.75 -30.95 18.42
CA VAL A 64 -12.26 -30.25 17.22
C VAL A 64 -11.17 -29.26 17.64
N GLY A 65 -10.06 -29.25 16.92
CA GLY A 65 -8.91 -28.38 17.22
C GLY A 65 -8.22 -27.82 15.97
N PRO A 66 -7.08 -27.15 16.15
CA PRO A 66 -6.30 -26.60 15.04
C PRO A 66 -6.00 -27.63 13.94
N GLY A 67 -6.08 -27.18 12.68
CA GLY A 67 -5.96 -28.02 11.49
C GLY A 67 -7.28 -28.55 10.94
N GLN A 68 -8.39 -28.45 11.69
CA GLN A 68 -9.70 -28.84 11.20
C GLN A 68 -10.15 -27.92 10.05
N ARG A 69 -10.50 -28.52 8.92
CA ARG A 69 -11.08 -27.83 7.76
C ARG A 69 -12.59 -27.70 7.95
N TYR A 70 -13.13 -26.52 7.66
CA TYR A 70 -14.56 -26.26 7.82
C TYR A 70 -15.08 -25.20 6.83
N GLY A 71 -16.38 -25.05 6.80
CA GLY A 71 -17.12 -23.98 6.12
C GLY A 71 -18.56 -23.97 6.60
N TYR A 72 -19.38 -23.12 5.98
CA TYR A 72 -20.78 -22.99 6.35
C TYR A 72 -21.70 -23.24 5.16
N ARG A 73 -22.92 -23.71 5.43
CA ARG A 73 -24.03 -23.70 4.50
C ARG A 73 -25.18 -22.95 5.15
N VAL A 74 -25.84 -22.06 4.39
CA VAL A 74 -26.92 -21.21 4.91
C VAL A 74 -28.23 -21.60 4.26
N GLN A 75 -29.20 -21.94 5.11
CA GLN A 75 -30.61 -22.08 4.73
C GLN A 75 -31.30 -20.74 4.97
N GLY A 76 -32.02 -20.26 3.98
CA GLY A 76 -32.71 -18.95 4.05
C GLY A 76 -33.25 -18.55 2.69
N PRO A 77 -33.79 -17.35 2.57
CA PRO A 77 -34.43 -16.89 1.34
C PRO A 77 -33.44 -16.62 0.22
N PHE A 78 -33.79 -17.01 -1.00
CA PHE A 78 -33.14 -16.62 -2.23
C PHE A 78 -34.09 -15.75 -3.06
N ASP A 79 -33.97 -14.46 -2.93
CA ASP A 79 -34.74 -13.45 -3.65
C ASP A 79 -33.85 -12.24 -3.97
N PRO A 80 -33.07 -12.29 -5.07
CA PRO A 80 -32.17 -11.21 -5.44
C PRO A 80 -32.83 -9.83 -5.56
N SER A 81 -34.13 -9.79 -5.92
CA SER A 81 -34.84 -8.51 -6.01
C SER A 81 -35.00 -7.81 -4.65
N ARG A 82 -34.86 -8.56 -3.57
CA ARG A 82 -34.82 -8.07 -2.19
C ARG A 82 -33.43 -8.08 -1.57
N GLY A 83 -32.39 -8.32 -2.35
CA GLY A 83 -31.00 -8.42 -1.87
C GLY A 83 -30.64 -9.76 -1.20
N LEU A 84 -31.54 -10.75 -1.18
CA LEU A 84 -31.39 -12.01 -0.44
C LEU A 84 -30.83 -13.10 -1.33
N ARG A 85 -29.73 -13.76 -0.90
CA ARG A 85 -28.98 -14.71 -1.75
C ARG A 85 -28.54 -15.99 -1.05
N CYS A 86 -29.27 -16.45 -0.02
CA CYS A 86 -28.98 -17.70 0.67
C CYS A 86 -29.20 -18.91 -0.25
N ASN A 87 -28.21 -19.83 -0.32
CA ASN A 87 -28.33 -21.07 -1.06
C ASN A 87 -27.55 -22.19 -0.36
N PRO A 88 -28.21 -23.21 0.21
CA PRO A 88 -27.56 -24.29 0.96
C PRO A 88 -26.67 -25.20 0.11
N ALA A 89 -26.77 -25.12 -1.23
CA ALA A 89 -25.85 -25.81 -2.12
C ALA A 89 -24.44 -25.17 -2.15
N LYS A 90 -24.28 -23.98 -1.58
CA LYS A 90 -22.98 -23.28 -1.56
C LYS A 90 -22.25 -23.57 -0.25
N LEU A 91 -21.01 -24.08 -0.37
CA LEU A 91 -20.08 -24.07 0.76
C LEU A 91 -19.44 -22.70 0.86
N LEU A 92 -19.66 -22.04 1.99
CA LEU A 92 -19.20 -20.69 2.25
C LEU A 92 -17.98 -20.70 3.19
N LEU A 93 -17.04 -19.81 2.95
CA LEU A 93 -15.98 -19.51 3.88
C LEU A 93 -16.52 -18.77 5.12
N ASP A 94 -15.80 -18.89 6.21
CA ASP A 94 -15.98 -18.04 7.38
C ASP A 94 -15.34 -16.67 7.14
N PRO A 95 -16.08 -15.55 7.25
CA PRO A 95 -15.50 -14.21 7.12
C PRO A 95 -14.35 -13.93 8.12
N TYR A 96 -14.32 -14.65 9.24
CA TYR A 96 -13.32 -14.55 10.31
C TYR A 96 -12.25 -15.65 10.25
N ALA A 97 -12.19 -16.42 9.16
CA ALA A 97 -11.17 -17.47 9.00
C ALA A 97 -9.75 -16.89 9.04
N LYS A 98 -8.92 -17.41 9.94
CA LYS A 98 -7.51 -17.00 10.09
C LYS A 98 -6.56 -17.72 9.14
N ALA A 99 -7.04 -18.80 8.50
CA ALA A 99 -6.36 -19.50 7.41
C ALA A 99 -7.39 -20.10 6.47
N ILE A 100 -7.07 -20.12 5.18
CA ILE A 100 -7.92 -20.64 4.11
C ILE A 100 -7.06 -21.50 3.21
N MET A 101 -7.48 -22.76 3.00
CA MET A 101 -6.79 -23.72 2.16
C MET A 101 -7.50 -23.94 0.84
N GLY A 102 -6.72 -24.02 -0.22
CA GLY A 102 -7.17 -24.35 -1.57
C GLY A 102 -7.58 -23.14 -2.38
N GLY A 103 -7.40 -23.24 -3.70
CA GLY A 103 -7.86 -22.27 -4.67
C GLY A 103 -9.34 -22.42 -4.99
N VAL A 104 -9.89 -21.42 -5.69
CA VAL A 104 -11.20 -21.54 -6.34
C VAL A 104 -11.01 -22.23 -7.68
N ALA A 105 -11.51 -23.47 -7.79
CA ALA A 105 -11.56 -24.16 -9.08
C ALA A 105 -12.85 -23.72 -9.80
N TRP A 106 -12.74 -22.67 -10.59
CA TRP A 106 -13.87 -22.00 -11.22
C TRP A 106 -14.77 -22.96 -11.99
N ASP A 107 -16.05 -23.00 -11.60
CA ASP A 107 -17.07 -23.93 -12.04
C ASP A 107 -18.45 -23.25 -11.87
N ASP A 108 -19.44 -23.65 -12.67
CA ASP A 108 -20.78 -23.07 -12.62
C ASP A 108 -21.50 -23.30 -11.28
N SER A 109 -21.01 -24.24 -10.45
CA SER A 109 -21.53 -24.49 -9.11
C SER A 109 -21.39 -23.27 -8.16
N PHE A 110 -20.52 -22.31 -8.46
CA PHE A 110 -20.40 -21.09 -7.67
C PHE A 110 -21.46 -20.04 -7.98
N ALA A 111 -22.22 -20.16 -9.10
CA ALA A 111 -23.31 -19.24 -9.38
C ALA A 111 -24.39 -19.32 -8.27
N GLY A 112 -24.83 -18.16 -7.78
CA GLY A 112 -25.69 -18.09 -6.59
C GLY A 112 -27.02 -18.84 -6.74
N ASP A 113 -27.61 -18.89 -7.92
CA ASP A 113 -28.86 -19.56 -8.24
C ASP A 113 -28.70 -21.06 -8.60
N ASN A 114 -27.47 -21.50 -8.89
CA ASN A 114 -27.22 -22.91 -9.24
C ASN A 114 -27.42 -23.81 -8.01
N GLN A 115 -28.08 -24.96 -8.19
CA GLN A 115 -28.35 -25.93 -7.11
C GLN A 115 -27.30 -27.03 -6.99
N GLN A 116 -26.25 -26.99 -7.83
CA GLN A 116 -25.12 -27.90 -7.73
C GLN A 116 -24.29 -27.58 -6.47
N ASP A 117 -23.86 -28.63 -5.78
CA ASP A 117 -22.98 -28.50 -4.60
C ASP A 117 -21.61 -27.95 -4.99
N SER A 118 -21.22 -26.81 -4.39
CA SER A 118 -19.92 -26.19 -4.64
C SER A 118 -18.78 -26.77 -3.79
N ALA A 119 -19.07 -27.58 -2.76
CA ALA A 119 -18.06 -28.10 -1.85
C ALA A 119 -16.88 -28.84 -2.51
N PRO A 120 -17.07 -29.59 -3.62
CA PRO A 120 -15.94 -30.26 -4.29
C PRO A 120 -14.86 -29.32 -4.82
N VAL A 121 -15.22 -28.10 -5.16
CA VAL A 121 -14.38 -27.09 -5.85
C VAL A 121 -14.09 -25.85 -4.99
N ALA A 122 -14.76 -25.70 -3.86
CA ALA A 122 -14.64 -24.55 -2.97
C ALA A 122 -13.40 -24.62 -2.06
N PRO A 123 -12.73 -23.48 -1.77
CA PRO A 123 -11.76 -23.39 -0.70
C PRO A 123 -12.40 -23.65 0.67
N ARG A 124 -11.59 -23.93 1.68
CA ARG A 124 -12.07 -24.24 3.04
C ARG A 124 -11.34 -23.41 4.08
N SER A 125 -12.08 -22.94 5.06
CA SER A 125 -11.55 -22.34 6.27
C SER A 125 -10.84 -23.38 7.13
N ILE A 126 -9.84 -22.97 7.90
CA ILE A 126 -9.06 -23.83 8.79
C ILE A 126 -9.12 -23.25 10.20
N VAL A 127 -9.37 -24.12 11.19
CA VAL A 127 -9.21 -23.76 12.60
C VAL A 127 -7.73 -23.59 12.90
N VAL A 128 -7.33 -22.40 13.36
CA VAL A 128 -5.94 -22.05 13.69
C VAL A 128 -5.89 -21.55 15.12
N ASP A 129 -4.89 -22.01 15.87
CA ASP A 129 -4.45 -21.33 17.08
C ASP A 129 -3.45 -20.24 16.67
N PRO A 130 -3.79 -18.96 16.79
CA PRO A 130 -2.91 -17.86 16.38
C PRO A 130 -1.83 -17.56 17.41
N ALA A 131 -1.73 -18.32 18.50
CA ALA A 131 -0.70 -18.14 19.51
C ALA A 131 0.69 -18.33 18.90
N PHE A 132 1.56 -17.34 19.17
CA PHE A 132 2.92 -17.31 18.67
C PHE A 132 3.86 -16.79 19.76
N ASP A 133 5.05 -17.33 19.84
CA ASP A 133 6.08 -16.83 20.77
C ASP A 133 6.79 -15.63 20.15
N TRP A 134 6.35 -14.45 20.54
CA TRP A 134 6.95 -13.20 20.11
C TRP A 134 8.28 -12.89 20.80
N GLY A 135 8.61 -13.57 21.92
CA GLY A 135 9.83 -13.28 22.69
C GLY A 135 9.88 -11.84 23.15
N ASP A 136 10.99 -11.15 22.83
CA ASP A 136 11.21 -9.73 23.16
C ASP A 136 10.80 -8.78 22.02
N ASP A 137 9.93 -9.22 21.10
CA ASP A 137 9.49 -8.41 19.98
C ASP A 137 8.93 -7.04 20.43
N ARG A 138 9.32 -6.01 19.74
CA ARG A 138 8.82 -4.64 19.96
C ARG A 138 8.73 -3.91 18.63
N PRO A 139 7.61 -3.25 18.34
CA PRO A 139 7.51 -2.35 17.21
C PRO A 139 8.62 -1.31 17.23
N PRO A 140 9.26 -0.99 16.11
CA PRO A 140 10.31 0.04 16.04
C PRO A 140 9.82 1.42 16.49
N GLY A 141 8.56 1.74 16.27
CA GLY A 141 7.92 2.97 16.71
C GLY A 141 8.51 4.22 16.05
N THR A 142 8.94 4.12 14.81
CA THR A 142 9.47 5.22 14.01
C THR A 142 8.42 6.30 13.84
N ARG A 143 8.75 7.56 14.17
CA ARG A 143 7.83 8.67 13.96
C ARG A 143 7.53 8.82 12.47
N LEU A 144 6.29 9.07 12.12
CA LEU A 144 5.87 9.20 10.73
C LEU A 144 6.70 10.24 9.94
N ALA A 145 7.06 11.39 10.54
CA ALA A 145 7.93 12.38 9.92
C ALA A 145 9.37 11.90 9.64
N ASP A 146 9.81 10.87 10.36
CA ASP A 146 11.13 10.25 10.22
C ASP A 146 11.08 8.99 9.34
N SER A 147 9.88 8.57 8.90
CA SER A 147 9.68 7.38 8.10
C SER A 147 10.13 7.56 6.65
N VAL A 148 10.65 6.47 6.10
CA VAL A 148 10.85 6.22 4.67
C VAL A 148 10.16 4.90 4.37
N ILE A 149 9.11 4.93 3.56
CA ILE A 149 8.29 3.76 3.24
C ILE A 149 8.81 3.10 1.96
N TYR A 150 8.84 1.77 1.95
CA TYR A 150 9.20 0.95 0.80
C TYR A 150 8.04 0.02 0.46
N GLU A 151 7.32 0.35 -0.61
CA GLU A 151 6.22 -0.45 -1.11
C GLU A 151 6.75 -1.72 -1.80
N VAL A 152 6.30 -2.90 -1.38
CA VAL A 152 6.88 -4.16 -1.86
C VAL A 152 5.87 -5.30 -1.95
N HIS A 153 5.99 -6.12 -3.00
CA HIS A 153 5.27 -7.38 -3.12
C HIS A 153 6.06 -8.53 -2.49
N VAL A 154 5.45 -9.26 -1.55
CA VAL A 154 6.09 -10.38 -0.82
C VAL A 154 6.80 -11.36 -1.76
N LYS A 155 6.13 -11.75 -2.87
CA LYS A 155 6.71 -12.68 -3.84
C LYS A 155 7.74 -12.01 -4.73
N GLY A 156 7.44 -10.82 -5.24
CA GLY A 156 8.23 -10.16 -6.29
C GLY A 156 9.68 -9.91 -5.91
N ILE A 157 9.92 -9.46 -4.68
CA ILE A 157 11.26 -9.12 -4.20
C ILE A 157 12.19 -10.34 -4.11
N THR A 158 11.66 -11.52 -3.81
CA THR A 158 12.51 -12.71 -3.56
C THR A 158 12.40 -13.80 -4.62
N ALA A 159 11.45 -13.71 -5.55
CA ALA A 159 11.19 -14.77 -6.55
C ALA A 159 12.44 -15.17 -7.35
N ALA A 160 13.32 -14.21 -7.66
CA ALA A 160 14.58 -14.44 -8.37
C ALA A 160 15.82 -14.03 -7.54
N HIS A 161 15.69 -13.86 -6.21
CA HIS A 161 16.82 -13.40 -5.38
C HIS A 161 17.89 -14.49 -5.28
N PRO A 162 19.18 -14.21 -5.64
CA PRO A 162 20.23 -15.22 -5.69
C PRO A 162 20.54 -15.82 -4.31
N ASP A 163 20.56 -15.01 -3.25
CA ASP A 163 20.99 -15.37 -1.90
C ASP A 163 19.86 -15.89 -1.00
N VAL A 164 18.61 -15.89 -1.49
CA VAL A 164 17.48 -16.52 -0.77
C VAL A 164 17.36 -17.97 -1.22
N PRO A 165 17.29 -18.95 -0.28
CA PRO A 165 17.09 -20.36 -0.60
C PRO A 165 15.86 -20.56 -1.51
N PRO A 166 15.94 -21.41 -2.55
CA PRO A 166 14.86 -21.58 -3.52
C PRO A 166 13.50 -21.91 -2.90
N GLU A 167 13.49 -22.70 -1.81
CA GLU A 167 12.27 -23.08 -1.08
C GLU A 167 11.61 -21.91 -0.33
N LEU A 168 12.37 -20.85 -0.02
CA LEU A 168 11.86 -19.65 0.65
C LEU A 168 11.51 -18.52 -0.33
N ARG A 169 11.92 -18.61 -1.59
CA ARG A 169 11.65 -17.56 -2.58
C ARG A 169 10.16 -17.35 -2.79
N GLY A 170 9.78 -16.10 -2.83
CA GLY A 170 8.37 -15.69 -3.00
C GLY A 170 7.49 -15.99 -1.80
N THR A 171 8.05 -16.05 -0.58
CA THR A 171 7.31 -16.37 0.65
C THR A 171 7.58 -15.34 1.74
N TYR A 172 6.76 -15.35 2.80
CA TYR A 172 6.97 -14.54 4.02
C TYR A 172 8.35 -14.81 4.64
N ALA A 173 8.74 -16.09 4.73
CA ALA A 173 10.07 -16.46 5.21
C ALA A 173 11.21 -15.94 4.30
N GLY A 174 10.95 -15.84 3.00
CA GLY A 174 11.87 -15.23 2.05
C GLY A 174 12.03 -13.73 2.27
N LEU A 175 10.94 -13.00 2.50
CA LEU A 175 11.00 -11.56 2.81
C LEU A 175 11.71 -11.30 4.15
N GLY A 176 11.51 -12.14 5.16
CA GLY A 176 12.22 -12.09 6.45
C GLY A 176 13.65 -12.64 6.39
N HIS A 177 14.18 -13.03 5.23
CA HIS A 177 15.53 -13.58 5.11
C HIS A 177 16.61 -12.51 5.29
N PRO A 178 17.74 -12.80 5.97
CA PRO A 178 18.80 -11.83 6.24
C PRO A 178 19.27 -11.04 5.01
N ALA A 179 19.42 -11.66 3.85
CA ALA A 179 19.86 -10.99 2.62
C ALA A 179 18.90 -9.87 2.18
N VAL A 180 17.58 -10.05 2.38
CA VAL A 180 16.58 -9.02 2.09
C VAL A 180 16.60 -7.93 3.15
N LEU A 181 16.69 -8.32 4.43
CA LEU A 181 16.78 -7.37 5.55
C LEU A 181 18.03 -6.48 5.43
N GLU A 182 19.19 -7.05 5.06
CA GLU A 182 20.42 -6.30 4.81
C GLU A 182 20.26 -5.28 3.69
N HIS A 183 19.57 -5.64 2.59
CA HIS A 183 19.28 -4.71 1.51
C HIS A 183 18.39 -3.54 2.01
N LEU A 184 17.28 -3.83 2.67
CA LEU A 184 16.31 -2.82 3.13
C LEU A 184 16.93 -1.88 4.18
N VAL A 185 17.61 -2.42 5.18
CA VAL A 185 18.30 -1.65 6.22
C VAL A 185 19.44 -0.84 5.61
N GLY A 186 20.25 -1.46 4.75
CA GLY A 186 21.34 -0.79 4.04
C GLY A 186 20.84 0.37 3.19
N LEU A 187 19.72 0.22 2.51
CA LEU A 187 19.09 1.30 1.74
C LEU A 187 18.65 2.47 2.63
N GLY A 188 18.32 2.21 3.89
CA GLY A 188 17.87 3.23 4.84
C GLY A 188 16.37 3.42 4.88
N VAL A 189 15.57 2.45 4.44
CA VAL A 189 14.12 2.45 4.66
C VAL A 189 13.79 2.14 6.13
N THR A 190 12.64 2.58 6.61
CA THR A 190 12.23 2.40 8.01
C THR A 190 10.94 1.60 8.13
N ALA A 191 10.19 1.46 7.05
CA ALA A 191 8.96 0.69 7.00
C ALA A 191 8.82 0.02 5.64
N VAL A 192 8.34 -1.22 5.64
CA VAL A 192 7.89 -1.91 4.42
C VAL A 192 6.37 -1.85 4.37
N GLU A 193 5.83 -1.41 3.23
CA GLU A 193 4.40 -1.45 2.93
C GLU A 193 4.16 -2.63 1.99
N LEU A 194 3.51 -3.66 2.52
CA LEU A 194 3.28 -4.91 1.77
C LEU A 194 2.03 -4.76 0.91
N LEU A 195 2.14 -4.99 -0.41
CA LEU A 195 0.97 -5.20 -1.26
C LEU A 195 0.08 -6.28 -0.63
N PRO A 196 -1.23 -6.35 -0.99
CA PRO A 196 -2.19 -7.14 -0.25
C PRO A 196 -1.72 -8.56 0.09
N VAL A 197 -1.68 -8.86 1.37
CA VAL A 197 -1.36 -10.18 1.93
C VAL A 197 -2.59 -10.91 2.45
N GLN A 198 -3.74 -10.23 2.49
CA GLN A 198 -5.01 -10.84 2.79
C GLN A 198 -5.36 -11.87 1.73
N ARG A 199 -5.99 -12.98 2.15
CA ARG A 199 -6.34 -14.06 1.23
C ARG A 199 -7.22 -13.53 0.09
N SER A 200 -6.70 -13.56 -1.13
CA SER A 200 -7.36 -13.12 -2.35
C SER A 200 -7.66 -14.30 -3.28
N VAL A 201 -8.48 -14.05 -4.30
CA VAL A 201 -8.80 -14.99 -5.36
C VAL A 201 -8.29 -14.47 -6.71
N THR A 202 -8.03 -15.36 -7.63
CA THR A 202 -7.86 -15.02 -9.04
C THR A 202 -9.22 -15.16 -9.70
N ASN A 203 -9.76 -14.09 -10.27
CA ASN A 203 -11.07 -14.13 -10.92
C ASN A 203 -11.10 -15.08 -12.13
N GLY A 204 -12.29 -15.58 -12.47
CA GLY A 204 -12.44 -16.57 -13.55
C GLY A 204 -11.98 -16.09 -14.93
N THR A 205 -12.04 -14.79 -15.19
CA THR A 205 -11.59 -14.20 -16.46
C THR A 205 -10.07 -14.29 -16.60
N LEU A 206 -9.32 -14.05 -15.53
CA LEU A 206 -7.86 -14.22 -15.52
C LEU A 206 -7.48 -15.70 -15.65
N VAL A 207 -8.16 -16.59 -14.93
CA VAL A 207 -7.94 -18.04 -15.02
C VAL A 207 -8.16 -18.53 -16.46
N ALA A 208 -9.22 -18.09 -17.12
CA ALA A 208 -9.50 -18.44 -18.52
C ALA A 208 -8.42 -17.96 -19.51
N ARG A 209 -7.66 -16.92 -19.13
CA ARG A 209 -6.52 -16.39 -19.90
C ARG A 209 -5.18 -17.05 -19.49
N GLY A 210 -5.16 -17.92 -18.49
CA GLY A 210 -3.93 -18.50 -17.93
C GLY A 210 -3.11 -17.50 -17.12
N LEU A 211 -3.74 -16.45 -16.60
CA LEU A 211 -3.16 -15.40 -15.78
C LEU A 211 -3.56 -15.57 -14.30
N THR A 212 -2.82 -14.92 -13.42
CA THR A 212 -3.03 -14.97 -11.97
C THR A 212 -3.15 -13.55 -11.42
N ASN A 213 -4.07 -13.31 -10.49
CA ASN A 213 -4.08 -12.08 -9.72
C ASN A 213 -2.79 -11.99 -8.89
N TYR A 214 -1.83 -11.20 -9.36
CA TYR A 214 -0.53 -11.06 -8.73
C TYR A 214 -0.55 -10.03 -7.60
N TRP A 215 -1.24 -8.90 -7.78
CA TRP A 215 -1.26 -7.86 -6.75
C TRP A 215 -2.08 -8.23 -5.52
N GLY A 216 -3.16 -9.02 -5.68
CA GLY A 216 -3.96 -9.49 -4.56
C GLY A 216 -5.19 -8.65 -4.23
N TYR A 217 -5.61 -7.70 -5.07
CA TYR A 217 -6.75 -6.81 -4.83
C TYR A 217 -8.13 -7.44 -5.13
N ASP A 218 -8.28 -8.75 -4.97
CA ASP A 218 -9.57 -9.46 -4.97
C ASP A 218 -9.72 -10.26 -3.66
N PRO A 219 -9.83 -9.60 -2.47
CA PRO A 219 -9.82 -10.27 -1.18
C PRO A 219 -11.08 -11.10 -0.94
N ILE A 220 -10.94 -12.20 -0.18
CA ILE A 220 -12.05 -13.03 0.29
C ILE A 220 -11.89 -13.42 1.76
N GLY A 221 -10.70 -13.30 2.32
CA GLY A 221 -10.40 -13.65 3.71
C GLY A 221 -9.61 -12.56 4.41
N TYR A 222 -10.29 -11.66 5.10
CA TYR A 222 -9.69 -10.47 5.71
C TYR A 222 -8.78 -10.74 6.91
N PHE A 223 -8.87 -11.92 7.53
CA PHE A 223 -8.03 -12.32 8.67
C PHE A 223 -6.92 -13.31 8.28
N ALA A 224 -6.96 -13.85 7.07
CA ALA A 224 -6.06 -14.91 6.64
C ALA A 224 -4.90 -14.35 5.81
N PRO A 225 -3.62 -14.59 6.18
CA PRO A 225 -2.50 -14.39 5.28
C PRO A 225 -2.65 -15.28 4.04
N HIS A 226 -2.26 -14.76 2.87
CA HIS A 226 -2.38 -15.51 1.63
C HIS A 226 -1.43 -16.73 1.62
N GLU A 227 -1.99 -17.95 1.52
CA GLU A 227 -1.22 -19.19 1.58
C GLU A 227 -0.17 -19.34 0.48
N ALA A 228 -0.38 -18.74 -0.70
CA ALA A 228 0.58 -18.78 -1.80
C ALA A 228 1.94 -18.16 -1.46
N TYR A 229 1.97 -17.27 -0.46
CA TYR A 229 3.19 -16.64 0.02
C TYR A 229 3.80 -17.35 1.23
N SER A 230 3.42 -18.62 1.50
CA SER A 230 3.93 -19.38 2.62
C SER A 230 4.72 -20.61 2.20
N ALA A 231 5.97 -20.71 2.65
CA ALA A 231 6.78 -21.92 2.52
C ALA A 231 6.20 -23.07 3.33
N ALA A 232 5.57 -22.77 4.48
CA ALA A 232 4.90 -23.75 5.31
C ALA A 232 3.71 -24.39 4.59
N ALA A 233 2.86 -23.58 3.95
CA ALA A 233 1.73 -24.07 3.15
C ALA A 233 2.20 -24.88 1.94
N ARG A 234 3.24 -24.44 1.22
CA ARG A 234 3.87 -25.20 0.12
C ARG A 234 4.41 -26.55 0.57
N ALA A 235 4.87 -26.66 1.82
CA ALA A 235 5.30 -27.92 2.44
C ALA A 235 4.13 -28.77 2.99
N GLY A 236 2.87 -28.42 2.70
CA GLY A 236 1.68 -29.16 3.12
C GLY A 236 1.23 -28.92 4.56
N ARG A 237 1.78 -27.90 5.23
CA ARG A 237 1.34 -27.49 6.58
C ARG A 237 0.25 -26.43 6.48
N SER A 238 -0.99 -26.85 6.34
CA SER A 238 -2.16 -25.97 6.28
C SER A 238 -2.31 -25.15 7.57
N GLY A 239 -2.55 -23.85 7.46
CA GLY A 239 -2.59 -22.90 8.59
C GLY A 239 -1.21 -22.44 9.05
N GLY A 240 -0.12 -22.98 8.49
CA GLY A 240 1.25 -22.58 8.83
C GLY A 240 1.65 -21.20 8.33
N GLU A 241 0.90 -20.63 7.38
CA GLU A 241 1.07 -19.27 6.88
C GLU A 241 0.93 -18.21 7.97
N VAL A 242 0.12 -18.46 8.99
CA VAL A 242 -0.08 -17.54 10.11
C VAL A 242 1.22 -17.39 10.92
N ALA A 243 1.79 -18.49 11.37
CA ALA A 243 3.04 -18.48 12.12
C ALA A 243 4.23 -18.00 11.28
N GLU A 244 4.24 -18.29 9.98
CA GLU A 244 5.30 -17.82 9.06
C GLU A 244 5.23 -16.31 8.86
N PHE A 245 4.03 -15.73 8.73
CA PHE A 245 3.84 -14.28 8.68
C PHE A 245 4.31 -13.62 9.99
N GLN A 246 3.90 -14.14 11.15
CA GLN A 246 4.34 -13.63 12.45
C GLN A 246 5.87 -13.70 12.59
N ALA A 247 6.52 -14.75 12.12
CA ALA A 247 7.97 -14.88 12.13
C ALA A 247 8.64 -13.83 11.22
N MET A 248 8.06 -13.52 10.06
CA MET A 248 8.51 -12.44 9.16
C MET A 248 8.42 -11.08 9.85
N VAL A 249 7.28 -10.75 10.47
CA VAL A 249 7.12 -9.46 11.19
C VAL A 249 8.15 -9.34 12.29
N ARG A 250 8.34 -10.38 13.11
CA ARG A 250 9.37 -10.40 14.17
C ARG A 250 10.77 -10.18 13.61
N ALA A 251 11.10 -10.74 12.44
CA ALA A 251 12.39 -10.56 11.80
C ALA A 251 12.59 -9.13 11.29
N LEU A 252 11.57 -8.52 10.71
CA LEU A 252 11.56 -7.11 10.26
C LEU A 252 11.72 -6.16 11.46
N HIS A 253 10.98 -6.35 12.55
CA HIS A 253 11.11 -5.58 13.79
C HIS A 253 12.51 -5.67 14.38
N ALA A 254 13.07 -6.89 14.44
CA ALA A 254 14.44 -7.10 14.91
C ALA A 254 15.49 -6.36 14.06
N ALA A 255 15.20 -6.12 12.78
CA ALA A 255 16.02 -5.31 11.88
C ALA A 255 15.71 -3.79 11.96
N GLY A 256 14.75 -3.38 12.80
CA GLY A 256 14.34 -1.98 12.96
C GLY A 256 13.37 -1.49 11.87
N LEU A 257 12.70 -2.40 11.16
CA LEU A 257 11.76 -2.11 10.08
C LEU A 257 10.33 -2.32 10.56
N GLU A 258 9.47 -1.32 10.36
CA GLU A 258 8.03 -1.44 10.57
C GLU A 258 7.36 -2.16 9.41
N VAL A 259 6.22 -2.79 9.68
CA VAL A 259 5.40 -3.49 8.70
C VAL A 259 4.06 -2.79 8.54
N LEU A 260 3.79 -2.25 7.36
CA LEU A 260 2.51 -1.68 6.98
C LEU A 260 1.82 -2.63 6.02
N LEU A 261 0.51 -2.82 6.15
CA LEU A 261 -0.26 -3.63 5.23
C LEU A 261 -1.11 -2.76 4.31
N ASP A 262 -1.06 -3.05 3.03
CA ASP A 262 -2.08 -2.60 2.09
C ASP A 262 -3.32 -3.48 2.26
N VAL A 263 -4.42 -2.87 2.71
CA VAL A 263 -5.66 -3.57 3.07
C VAL A 263 -6.82 -3.14 2.18
N VAL A 264 -7.55 -4.15 1.71
CA VAL A 264 -8.63 -3.97 0.73
C VAL A 264 -9.96 -4.25 1.39
N TYR A 265 -10.51 -3.26 2.12
CA TYR A 265 -11.81 -3.39 2.79
C TYR A 265 -12.94 -2.72 2.01
N ASN A 266 -12.66 -2.22 0.83
CA ASN A 266 -13.65 -1.52 0.01
C ASN A 266 -14.52 -2.48 -0.82
N HIS A 267 -14.03 -3.69 -1.15
CA HIS A 267 -14.74 -4.69 -1.95
C HIS A 267 -14.26 -6.11 -1.64
N THR A 268 -14.90 -7.10 -2.27
CA THR A 268 -14.50 -8.51 -2.21
C THR A 268 -14.29 -9.11 -3.58
N GLY A 269 -13.53 -10.20 -3.66
CA GLY A 269 -13.35 -11.00 -4.86
C GLY A 269 -14.61 -11.77 -5.32
N GLU A 270 -15.77 -11.56 -4.71
CA GLU A 270 -17.05 -12.12 -5.18
C GLU A 270 -17.61 -11.37 -6.41
N GLY A 271 -17.03 -10.20 -6.79
CA GLY A 271 -17.43 -9.46 -7.98
C GLY A 271 -18.88 -8.96 -7.96
N ASN A 272 -19.45 -8.70 -9.14
CA ASN A 272 -20.85 -8.23 -9.27
C ASN A 272 -21.89 -9.37 -9.04
N GLU A 273 -23.16 -9.11 -9.31
CA GLU A 273 -24.28 -10.03 -9.11
C GLU A 273 -24.16 -11.37 -9.86
N HIS A 274 -23.31 -11.43 -10.88
CA HIS A 274 -22.98 -12.63 -11.66
C HIS A 274 -21.72 -13.35 -11.16
N GLY A 275 -21.03 -12.77 -10.17
CA GLY A 275 -19.82 -13.37 -9.59
C GLY A 275 -20.13 -14.57 -8.70
N PRO A 276 -19.07 -15.24 -8.19
CA PRO A 276 -19.22 -16.44 -7.39
C PRO A 276 -19.81 -16.16 -6.02
N THR A 277 -20.47 -17.14 -5.44
CA THR A 277 -20.91 -17.14 -4.03
C THR A 277 -19.93 -17.95 -3.22
N LEU A 278 -19.03 -17.28 -2.50
CA LEU A 278 -17.91 -17.90 -1.78
C LEU A 278 -17.94 -17.66 -0.27
N CYS A 279 -18.50 -16.54 0.18
CA CYS A 279 -18.46 -16.09 1.58
C CYS A 279 -19.64 -15.16 1.91
N HIS A 280 -19.39 -13.85 1.88
CA HIS A 280 -20.26 -12.79 2.37
C HIS A 280 -21.64 -12.77 1.68
N ARG A 281 -21.64 -12.94 0.36
CA ARG A 281 -22.87 -12.97 -0.46
C ARG A 281 -23.86 -14.04 -0.03
N GLY A 282 -23.37 -15.24 0.28
CA GLY A 282 -24.19 -16.35 0.67
C GLY A 282 -24.58 -16.37 2.15
N LEU A 283 -23.83 -15.65 2.99
CA LEU A 283 -24.11 -15.52 4.42
C LEU A 283 -25.16 -14.47 4.70
N ASP A 284 -24.91 -13.23 4.26
CA ASP A 284 -25.81 -12.09 4.49
C ASP A 284 -25.51 -10.98 3.48
N ASN A 285 -26.08 -11.08 2.29
CA ASN A 285 -25.72 -10.21 1.19
C ASN A 285 -25.95 -8.72 1.48
N ASP A 286 -27.12 -8.38 2.03
CA ASP A 286 -27.51 -7.00 2.36
C ASP A 286 -26.72 -6.46 3.57
N GLY A 287 -26.31 -7.35 4.48
CA GLY A 287 -25.50 -6.98 5.65
C GLY A 287 -24.05 -6.64 5.31
N TYR A 288 -23.52 -7.10 4.19
CA TYR A 288 -22.13 -6.86 3.80
C TYR A 288 -21.98 -5.91 2.61
N TYR A 289 -22.87 -5.97 1.62
CA TYR A 289 -22.71 -5.24 0.37
C TYR A 289 -23.63 -4.04 0.25
N ARG A 290 -23.10 -2.97 -0.32
CA ARG A 290 -23.91 -1.82 -0.70
C ARG A 290 -24.71 -2.13 -1.96
N LEU A 291 -26.02 -2.16 -1.83
CA LEU A 291 -26.93 -2.44 -2.93
C LEU A 291 -27.44 -1.14 -3.58
N VAL A 292 -27.86 -1.22 -4.85
CA VAL A 292 -28.41 -0.07 -5.57
C VAL A 292 -29.78 0.29 -4.99
N PRO A 293 -30.00 1.53 -4.48
CA PRO A 293 -31.31 1.94 -3.96
C PRO A 293 -32.41 1.79 -5.02
N GLY A 294 -33.46 1.03 -4.69
CA GLY A 294 -34.59 0.75 -5.59
C GLY A 294 -34.36 -0.40 -6.59
N ASP A 295 -33.14 -0.98 -6.62
CA ASP A 295 -32.79 -2.17 -7.42
C ASP A 295 -31.81 -3.06 -6.65
N LEU A 296 -32.27 -3.70 -5.59
CA LEU A 296 -31.46 -4.48 -4.65
C LEU A 296 -30.85 -5.76 -5.27
N ALA A 297 -31.18 -6.06 -6.54
CA ALA A 297 -30.54 -7.13 -7.28
C ALA A 297 -29.10 -6.82 -7.70
N HIS A 298 -28.72 -5.54 -7.74
CA HIS A 298 -27.44 -5.05 -8.20
C HIS A 298 -26.64 -4.36 -7.10
N TYR A 299 -25.31 -4.36 -7.25
CA TYR A 299 -24.39 -3.72 -6.30
C TYR A 299 -24.09 -2.28 -6.70
N PHE A 300 -24.03 -1.40 -5.70
CA PHE A 300 -23.48 -0.05 -5.87
C PHE A 300 -21.95 -0.17 -5.84
N ASP A 301 -21.31 0.11 -6.98
CA ASP A 301 -19.88 -0.10 -7.15
C ASP A 301 -19.13 1.24 -7.27
N THR A 302 -18.22 1.49 -6.33
CA THR A 302 -17.27 2.61 -6.35
C THR A 302 -15.82 2.15 -6.44
N THR A 303 -15.60 0.88 -6.80
CA THR A 303 -14.29 0.23 -6.81
C THR A 303 -13.82 -0.18 -8.20
N GLY A 304 -14.76 -0.33 -9.14
CA GLY A 304 -14.50 -0.86 -10.48
C GLY A 304 -14.37 -2.38 -10.52
N THR A 305 -14.62 -3.08 -9.40
CA THR A 305 -14.50 -4.55 -9.29
C THR A 305 -15.85 -5.26 -9.32
N GLY A 306 -16.94 -4.49 -9.26
CA GLY A 306 -18.32 -4.99 -9.35
C GLY A 306 -19.09 -4.99 -8.03
N ASN A 307 -18.46 -4.68 -6.90
CA ASN A 307 -19.15 -4.52 -5.62
C ASN A 307 -18.42 -3.52 -4.71
N SER A 308 -19.14 -2.97 -3.75
CA SER A 308 -18.58 -2.26 -2.60
C SER A 308 -19.13 -2.84 -1.31
N LEU A 309 -18.28 -2.98 -0.28
CA LEU A 309 -18.72 -3.28 1.06
C LEU A 309 -19.44 -2.06 1.67
N ASP A 310 -20.45 -2.32 2.48
CA ASP A 310 -21.23 -1.27 3.16
C ASP A 310 -20.81 -1.14 4.64
N LEU A 311 -19.92 -0.21 4.92
CA LEU A 311 -19.45 0.04 6.28
C LEU A 311 -20.47 0.80 7.16
N SER A 312 -21.59 1.22 6.60
CA SER A 312 -22.73 1.69 7.40
C SER A 312 -23.47 0.51 8.09
N GLN A 313 -23.28 -0.73 7.60
CA GLN A 313 -23.87 -1.92 8.19
C GLN A 313 -23.04 -2.40 9.39
N PRO A 314 -23.65 -2.61 10.57
CA PRO A 314 -22.93 -2.98 11.79
C PRO A 314 -22.10 -4.25 11.68
N VAL A 315 -22.56 -5.26 10.95
CA VAL A 315 -21.85 -6.53 10.76
C VAL A 315 -20.59 -6.34 9.92
N CYS A 316 -20.66 -5.55 8.86
CA CYS A 316 -19.55 -5.24 7.98
C CYS A 316 -18.50 -4.38 8.71
N LEU A 317 -18.92 -3.28 9.35
CA LEU A 317 -18.04 -2.40 10.13
C LEU A 317 -17.32 -3.16 11.24
N ARG A 318 -18.03 -4.04 11.97
CA ARG A 318 -17.43 -4.89 13.02
C ARG A 318 -16.36 -5.80 12.43
N MET A 319 -16.63 -6.47 11.32
CA MET A 319 -15.68 -7.36 10.66
C MET A 319 -14.38 -6.62 10.30
N VAL A 320 -14.49 -5.43 9.73
CA VAL A 320 -13.33 -4.62 9.34
C VAL A 320 -12.52 -4.21 10.57
N LEU A 321 -13.16 -3.74 11.64
CA LEU A 321 -12.46 -3.34 12.86
C LEU A 321 -11.82 -4.52 13.59
N ASP A 322 -12.51 -5.65 13.67
CA ASP A 322 -11.95 -6.85 14.28
C ASP A 322 -10.75 -7.38 13.48
N SER A 323 -10.79 -7.26 12.14
CA SER A 323 -9.66 -7.56 11.28
C SER A 323 -8.47 -6.63 11.53
N LEU A 324 -8.68 -5.31 11.57
CA LEU A 324 -7.63 -4.34 11.87
C LEU A 324 -6.99 -4.60 13.23
N ARG A 325 -7.81 -4.86 14.28
CA ARG A 325 -7.31 -5.22 15.60
C ARG A 325 -6.50 -6.53 15.58
N TYR A 326 -6.98 -7.54 14.86
CA TYR A 326 -6.27 -8.82 14.71
C TYR A 326 -4.88 -8.63 14.09
N TRP A 327 -4.80 -7.89 12.98
CA TRP A 327 -3.52 -7.61 12.33
C TRP A 327 -2.58 -6.78 13.23
N ALA A 328 -3.10 -5.82 13.99
CA ALA A 328 -2.29 -5.00 14.88
C ALA A 328 -1.87 -5.73 16.17
N THR A 329 -2.76 -6.55 16.79
CA THR A 329 -2.48 -7.13 18.13
C THR A 329 -2.02 -8.57 18.11
N VAL A 330 -2.39 -9.35 17.09
CA VAL A 330 -2.02 -10.76 16.96
C VAL A 330 -0.91 -10.96 15.95
N MET A 331 -0.93 -10.18 14.86
CA MET A 331 0.06 -10.25 13.80
C MET A 331 1.16 -9.18 13.91
N HIS A 332 1.04 -8.26 14.88
CA HIS A 332 1.99 -7.19 15.23
C HIS A 332 2.34 -6.24 14.10
N VAL A 333 1.42 -5.93 13.18
CA VAL A 333 1.68 -4.91 12.15
C VAL A 333 1.59 -3.49 12.71
N ASP A 334 2.38 -2.56 12.17
CA ASP A 334 2.56 -1.19 12.66
C ASP A 334 1.65 -0.17 12.00
N GLY A 335 0.88 -0.59 11.02
CA GLY A 335 -0.07 0.29 10.34
C GLY A 335 -0.68 -0.30 9.08
N PHE A 336 -1.50 0.53 8.44
CA PHE A 336 -2.30 0.14 7.29
C PHE A 336 -2.30 1.24 6.22
N ARG A 337 -2.19 0.83 4.96
CA ARG A 337 -2.59 1.62 3.81
C ARG A 337 -3.93 1.06 3.34
N PHE A 338 -4.93 1.91 3.23
CA PHE A 338 -6.29 1.52 2.84
C PHE A 338 -6.49 1.79 1.35
N ASP A 339 -6.69 0.72 0.61
CA ASP A 339 -7.05 0.75 -0.80
C ASP A 339 -8.39 1.45 -0.99
N LEU A 340 -8.49 2.34 -1.99
CA LEU A 340 -9.69 3.12 -2.32
C LEU A 340 -10.41 3.64 -1.06
N ALA A 341 -9.68 4.28 -0.15
CA ALA A 341 -10.17 4.61 1.19
C ALA A 341 -11.40 5.56 1.19
N ALA A 342 -11.64 6.29 0.11
CA ALA A 342 -12.84 7.10 -0.04
C ALA A 342 -14.13 6.26 -0.02
N THR A 343 -14.10 5.04 -0.58
CA THR A 343 -15.24 4.09 -0.55
C THR A 343 -15.67 3.73 0.88
N LEU A 344 -14.71 3.60 1.81
CA LEU A 344 -14.97 3.21 3.21
C LEU A 344 -15.73 4.29 3.99
N ALA A 345 -15.68 5.52 3.51
CA ALA A 345 -16.24 6.70 4.15
C ALA A 345 -17.49 7.22 3.43
N ARG A 346 -18.09 6.44 2.53
CA ARG A 346 -19.33 6.80 1.86
C ARG A 346 -20.53 6.39 2.70
N GLU A 347 -21.24 7.39 3.16
CA GLU A 347 -22.47 7.25 3.96
C GLU A 347 -23.73 7.30 3.08
N GLU A 348 -24.85 7.76 3.64
CA GLU A 348 -26.11 7.94 2.92
C GLU A 348 -25.93 8.72 1.61
N GLU A 349 -26.65 8.35 0.59
CA GLU A 349 -26.54 8.90 -0.78
C GLU A 349 -25.17 8.66 -1.47
N GLY A 350 -24.29 7.79 -0.90
CA GLY A 350 -23.00 7.45 -1.49
C GLY A 350 -21.98 8.58 -1.52
N ARG A 351 -22.11 9.62 -0.68
CA ARG A 351 -21.16 10.73 -0.58
C ARG A 351 -20.06 10.44 0.41
N PHE A 352 -18.85 10.93 0.11
CA PHE A 352 -17.74 10.91 1.05
C PHE A 352 -18.03 11.79 2.27
N ASP A 353 -17.95 11.21 3.47
CA ASP A 353 -18.07 11.94 4.73
C ASP A 353 -16.85 11.67 5.64
N ARG A 354 -16.10 12.74 5.94
CA ARG A 354 -14.98 12.68 6.88
C ARG A 354 -15.39 12.38 8.34
N LEU A 355 -16.67 12.40 8.64
CA LEU A 355 -17.30 12.05 9.92
C LEU A 355 -18.12 10.76 9.80
N SER A 356 -17.79 9.91 8.83
CA SER A 356 -18.46 8.63 8.65
C SER A 356 -18.27 7.73 9.87
N SER A 357 -19.20 6.78 10.03
CA SER A 357 -19.16 5.75 11.09
C SER A 357 -17.80 5.05 11.13
N PHE A 358 -17.21 4.78 9.97
CA PHE A 358 -15.90 4.13 9.87
C PHE A 358 -14.79 5.00 10.51
N PHE A 359 -14.69 6.27 10.14
CA PHE A 359 -13.67 7.16 10.71
C PHE A 359 -13.87 7.41 12.20
N ASP A 360 -15.13 7.58 12.63
CA ASP A 360 -15.44 7.79 14.05
C ASP A 360 -14.98 6.60 14.89
N VAL A 361 -15.28 5.37 14.45
CA VAL A 361 -14.91 4.17 15.20
C VAL A 361 -13.40 3.92 15.16
N VAL A 362 -12.74 4.11 14.01
CA VAL A 362 -11.27 3.98 13.90
C VAL A 362 -10.57 4.97 14.83
N THR A 363 -11.04 6.23 14.88
CA THR A 363 -10.46 7.26 15.76
C THR A 363 -10.66 6.95 17.26
N GLN A 364 -11.78 6.32 17.62
CA GLN A 364 -12.10 5.95 19.01
C GLN A 364 -11.46 4.63 19.46
N ASP A 365 -11.03 3.80 18.53
CA ASP A 365 -10.49 2.48 18.84
C ASP A 365 -9.12 2.58 19.54
N PRO A 366 -8.94 1.98 20.74
CA PRO A 366 -7.72 2.12 21.53
C PRO A 366 -6.49 1.43 20.91
N VAL A 367 -6.68 0.56 19.93
CA VAL A 367 -5.61 -0.15 19.20
C VAL A 367 -5.37 0.50 17.84
N VAL A 368 -6.41 0.55 17.01
CA VAL A 368 -6.27 0.99 15.61
C VAL A 368 -5.89 2.46 15.51
N SER A 369 -6.33 3.32 16.44
CA SER A 369 -5.94 4.73 16.46
C SER A 369 -4.46 4.97 16.79
N GLN A 370 -3.72 3.96 17.26
CA GLN A 370 -2.32 4.09 17.68
C GLN A 370 -1.31 3.66 16.60
N VAL A 371 -1.77 3.01 15.54
CA VAL A 371 -0.92 2.60 14.42
C VAL A 371 -0.96 3.61 13.28
N LYS A 372 -0.06 3.48 12.29
CA LYS A 372 -0.04 4.36 11.12
C LYS A 372 -1.25 4.08 10.23
N LEU A 373 -2.00 5.12 9.90
CA LEU A 373 -3.17 5.07 9.01
C LEU A 373 -2.88 5.91 7.75
N ILE A 374 -2.82 5.24 6.61
CA ILE A 374 -2.53 5.85 5.32
C ILE A 374 -3.70 5.58 4.39
N ALA A 375 -4.26 6.62 3.79
CA ALA A 375 -5.34 6.50 2.83
C ALA A 375 -4.80 6.57 1.40
N GLU A 376 -5.34 5.72 0.53
CA GLU A 376 -5.48 6.04 -0.87
C GLU A 376 -6.70 6.94 -1.01
N PRO A 377 -6.53 8.26 -1.22
CA PRO A 377 -7.62 9.22 -1.01
C PRO A 377 -8.48 9.43 -2.25
N TRP A 378 -8.82 8.38 -2.94
CA TRP A 378 -9.74 8.35 -4.10
C TRP A 378 -10.51 7.04 -4.18
N ASP A 379 -11.48 6.99 -5.07
CA ASP A 379 -12.20 5.81 -5.55
C ASP A 379 -12.69 6.04 -6.99
N VAL A 380 -13.70 5.33 -7.47
CA VAL A 380 -14.12 5.38 -8.88
C VAL A 380 -15.61 5.73 -9.02
N GLY A 381 -15.93 6.40 -10.10
CA GLY A 381 -17.30 6.52 -10.60
C GLY A 381 -18.19 7.58 -9.94
N GLN A 382 -17.68 8.32 -8.94
CA GLN A 382 -18.43 9.39 -8.27
C GLN A 382 -17.87 10.78 -8.59
N PRO A 383 -18.68 11.85 -8.57
CA PRO A 383 -18.20 13.22 -8.79
C PRO A 383 -17.17 13.69 -7.76
N ASP A 384 -17.19 13.12 -6.55
CA ASP A 384 -16.29 13.39 -5.43
C ASP A 384 -15.32 12.23 -5.20
N SER A 385 -14.85 11.59 -6.27
CA SER A 385 -13.92 10.44 -6.18
C SER A 385 -12.48 10.79 -5.86
N TYR A 386 -12.10 12.07 -5.77
CA TYR A 386 -10.73 12.50 -5.47
C TYR A 386 -10.67 13.42 -4.26
N ASP A 387 -10.39 12.84 -3.09
CA ASP A 387 -10.51 13.48 -1.78
C ASP A 387 -9.18 13.81 -1.10
N VAL A 388 -8.11 14.02 -1.87
CA VAL A 388 -6.78 14.38 -1.34
C VAL A 388 -6.86 15.67 -0.50
N GLY A 389 -6.42 15.58 0.76
CA GLY A 389 -6.46 16.67 1.74
C GLY A 389 -7.72 16.70 2.60
N ARG A 390 -8.67 15.77 2.41
CA ARG A 390 -9.99 15.79 3.09
C ARG A 390 -10.16 14.78 4.22
N PHE A 391 -9.24 13.85 4.38
CA PHE A 391 -9.29 12.81 5.43
C PHE A 391 -9.12 13.40 6.84
N PRO A 392 -9.54 12.67 7.90
CA PRO A 392 -9.40 13.11 9.29
C PRO A 392 -7.94 13.42 9.69
N PRO A 393 -7.70 14.19 10.76
CA PRO A 393 -6.36 14.65 11.13
C PRO A 393 -5.33 13.55 11.44
N GLU A 394 -5.78 12.40 11.89
CA GLU A 394 -4.95 11.24 12.27
C GLU A 394 -4.41 10.49 11.05
N TRP A 395 -5.00 10.69 9.88
CA TRP A 395 -4.68 10.00 8.65
C TRP A 395 -3.57 10.70 7.86
N SER A 396 -2.71 9.91 7.25
CA SER A 396 -1.85 10.33 6.14
C SER A 396 -2.48 9.89 4.83
N GLU A 397 -2.05 10.48 3.73
CA GLU A 397 -2.62 10.24 2.42
C GLU A 397 -1.51 10.07 1.37
N TRP A 398 -1.68 9.13 0.46
CA TRP A 398 -0.91 9.13 -0.77
C TRP A 398 -1.18 10.42 -1.54
N ASN A 399 -0.14 11.21 -1.77
CA ASN A 399 -0.29 12.51 -2.41
C ASN A 399 -0.15 12.43 -3.93
N GLY A 400 -1.23 12.10 -4.62
CA GLY A 400 -1.27 12.08 -6.09
C GLY A 400 -0.92 13.42 -6.72
N LYS A 401 -1.24 14.57 -6.06
CA LYS A 401 -0.82 15.88 -6.57
C LYS A 401 0.69 16.09 -6.50
N PHE A 402 1.37 15.53 -5.51
CA PHE A 402 2.83 15.53 -5.46
C PHE A 402 3.39 14.77 -6.67
N ARG A 403 2.95 13.53 -6.87
CA ARG A 403 3.35 12.66 -7.97
C ARG A 403 3.23 13.39 -9.32
N ASP A 404 2.05 13.88 -9.60
CA ASP A 404 1.71 14.48 -10.90
C ASP A 404 2.48 15.78 -11.15
N THR A 405 2.57 16.65 -10.14
CA THR A 405 3.29 17.92 -10.24
C THR A 405 4.80 17.70 -10.46
N VAL A 406 5.42 16.76 -9.74
CA VAL A 406 6.86 16.50 -9.86
C VAL A 406 7.18 15.85 -11.21
N ARG A 407 6.35 14.91 -11.68
CA ARG A 407 6.51 14.33 -13.03
C ARG A 407 6.41 15.41 -14.11
N ASP A 408 5.39 16.27 -14.05
CA ASP A 408 5.19 17.36 -15.01
C ASP A 408 6.36 18.38 -15.01
N PHE A 409 6.90 18.70 -13.85
CA PHE A 409 8.04 19.60 -13.74
C PHE A 409 9.31 19.03 -14.40
N TRP A 410 9.65 17.78 -14.11
CA TRP A 410 10.87 17.19 -14.65
C TRP A 410 10.79 16.86 -16.15
N ARG A 411 9.59 16.67 -16.70
CA ARG A 411 9.39 16.64 -18.16
C ARG A 411 9.31 18.03 -18.80
N SER A 412 9.53 19.11 -18.00
CA SER A 412 9.59 20.51 -18.40
C SER A 412 8.27 21.09 -18.90
N GLN A 413 7.15 20.69 -18.33
CA GLN A 413 5.86 21.31 -18.59
C GLN A 413 5.84 22.75 -18.06
N ASP A 414 5.19 23.67 -18.81
CA ASP A 414 5.08 25.08 -18.44
C ASP A 414 4.27 25.30 -17.16
N GLY A 415 4.64 26.32 -16.40
CA GLY A 415 3.88 26.79 -15.23
C GLY A 415 3.93 25.91 -13.98
N GLN A 416 4.86 24.94 -13.89
CA GLN A 416 4.89 24.00 -12.78
C GLN A 416 5.68 24.49 -11.55
N LEU A 417 6.53 25.52 -11.67
CA LEU A 417 7.47 25.86 -10.59
C LEU A 417 6.81 26.20 -9.26
N SER A 418 5.76 27.01 -9.25
CA SER A 418 5.03 27.38 -8.03
C SER A 418 4.33 26.16 -7.39
N GLN A 419 3.82 25.25 -8.22
CA GLN A 419 3.20 24.02 -7.74
C GLN A 419 4.24 23.08 -7.10
N VAL A 420 5.39 22.89 -7.74
CA VAL A 420 6.49 22.10 -7.19
C VAL A 420 6.97 22.68 -5.87
N ALA A 421 7.15 24.00 -5.78
CA ALA A 421 7.53 24.64 -4.52
C ALA A 421 6.54 24.33 -3.38
N THR A 422 5.24 24.36 -3.68
CA THR A 422 4.18 24.00 -2.72
C THR A 422 4.28 22.53 -2.31
N ARG A 423 4.52 21.61 -3.26
CA ARG A 423 4.68 20.16 -2.97
C ARG A 423 5.92 19.90 -2.14
N VAL A 424 7.07 20.45 -2.52
CA VAL A 424 8.35 20.33 -1.80
C VAL A 424 8.26 20.87 -0.37
N ALA A 425 7.48 21.91 -0.14
CA ALA A 425 7.22 22.47 1.19
C ALA A 425 6.26 21.64 2.06
N GLY A 426 5.79 20.47 1.59
CA GLY A 426 4.93 19.55 2.33
C GLY A 426 3.43 19.74 2.07
N SER A 427 3.06 20.37 0.96
CA SER A 427 1.66 20.56 0.52
C SER A 427 0.77 21.29 1.55
N PRO A 428 1.15 22.48 2.02
CA PRO A 428 0.38 23.22 3.03
C PRO A 428 -1.02 23.63 2.56
N ASP A 429 -1.24 23.74 1.26
CA ASP A 429 -2.55 23.98 0.64
C ASP A 429 -3.54 22.82 0.84
N LEU A 430 -3.03 21.59 0.96
CA LEU A 430 -3.84 20.39 1.18
C LEU A 430 -4.08 20.11 2.67
N TYR A 431 -3.06 20.27 3.51
CA TYR A 431 -3.09 19.77 4.88
C TYR A 431 -3.08 20.88 5.94
N GLY A 432 -2.64 22.11 5.61
CA GLY A 432 -2.50 23.19 6.57
C GLY A 432 -3.83 23.73 7.12
N TRP A 433 -4.89 23.74 6.33
CA TRP A 433 -6.20 24.20 6.74
C TRP A 433 -6.85 23.35 7.83
N SER A 434 -6.56 22.03 7.84
CA SER A 434 -7.07 21.06 8.82
C SER A 434 -6.15 20.88 10.03
N ARG A 435 -5.11 21.70 10.19
CA ARG A 435 -4.07 21.63 11.22
C ARG A 435 -3.25 20.33 11.19
N ARG A 436 -3.29 19.61 10.09
CA ARG A 436 -2.40 18.47 9.84
C ARG A 436 -0.98 18.97 9.61
N ARG A 437 -0.02 18.07 9.65
CA ARG A 437 1.41 18.36 9.50
C ARG A 437 1.94 17.89 8.14
N PRO A 438 3.15 18.28 7.72
CA PRO A 438 3.73 17.79 6.46
C PRO A 438 3.75 16.27 6.31
N ALA A 439 3.90 15.53 7.43
CA ALA A 439 3.86 14.08 7.44
C ALA A 439 2.48 13.47 7.08
N ALA A 440 1.41 14.27 6.98
CA ALA A 440 0.15 13.83 6.39
C ALA A 440 0.29 13.52 4.89
N SER A 441 1.31 14.08 4.23
CA SER A 441 1.65 13.80 2.84
C SER A 441 2.59 12.60 2.75
N VAL A 442 2.11 11.45 2.31
CA VAL A 442 2.96 10.38 1.79
C VAL A 442 3.26 10.74 0.34
N ASN A 443 4.49 11.17 0.09
CA ASN A 443 4.95 11.59 -1.22
C ASN A 443 5.40 10.37 -2.03
N LEU A 444 5.01 10.30 -3.29
CA LEU A 444 5.41 9.23 -4.20
C LEU A 444 5.72 9.79 -5.58
N ILE A 445 6.60 9.14 -6.32
CA ILE A 445 6.82 9.36 -7.76
C ILE A 445 6.15 8.24 -8.55
N THR A 446 6.23 7.03 -8.03
CA THR A 446 5.71 5.78 -8.59
C THR A 446 4.95 5.03 -7.51
N SER A 447 4.11 4.08 -7.89
CA SER A 447 3.45 3.10 -7.03
C SER A 447 3.38 1.76 -7.77
N HIS A 448 2.88 0.71 -7.15
CA HIS A 448 2.62 -0.57 -7.83
C HIS A 448 1.74 -0.36 -9.07
N ASP A 449 0.80 0.57 -8.99
CA ASP A 449 -0.07 0.98 -10.10
C ASP A 449 0.60 2.10 -10.91
N GLY A 450 0.90 1.81 -12.17
CA GLY A 450 1.59 2.71 -13.08
C GLY A 450 2.96 2.21 -13.53
N PHE A 451 3.73 3.10 -14.15
CA PHE A 451 5.11 2.82 -14.57
C PHE A 451 6.07 2.75 -13.37
N THR A 452 7.03 1.83 -13.44
CA THR A 452 8.24 1.89 -12.59
C THR A 452 9.03 3.17 -12.88
N LEU A 453 9.96 3.55 -12.02
CA LEU A 453 10.81 4.72 -12.25
C LEU A 453 11.58 4.65 -13.57
N ARG A 454 12.10 3.46 -13.93
CA ARG A 454 12.79 3.24 -15.20
C ARG A 454 11.84 3.36 -16.39
N ASP A 455 10.63 2.81 -16.28
CA ASP A 455 9.65 2.88 -17.35
C ASP A 455 9.11 4.30 -17.52
N LEU A 456 8.96 5.06 -16.43
CA LEU A 456 8.52 6.46 -16.42
C LEU A 456 9.43 7.38 -17.26
N VAL A 457 10.71 7.05 -17.38
CA VAL A 457 11.68 7.80 -18.20
C VAL A 457 12.02 7.11 -19.53
N SER A 458 11.32 6.02 -19.86
CA SER A 458 11.60 5.20 -21.03
C SER A 458 10.42 4.99 -21.97
N TYR A 459 9.19 5.23 -21.49
CA TYR A 459 7.96 5.00 -22.26
C TYR A 459 7.02 6.20 -22.15
N ASP A 460 6.45 6.62 -23.27
CA ASP A 460 5.36 7.61 -23.32
C ASP A 460 3.99 6.92 -23.33
N THR A 461 3.92 5.69 -23.84
CA THR A 461 2.69 4.92 -23.97
C THR A 461 2.77 3.61 -23.19
N LYS A 462 1.62 3.12 -22.71
CA LYS A 462 1.55 1.84 -22.00
C LYS A 462 1.69 0.66 -22.95
N HIS A 463 2.28 -0.43 -22.46
CA HIS A 463 2.53 -1.69 -23.17
C HIS A 463 1.96 -2.88 -22.38
N ASN A 464 0.63 -2.92 -22.19
CA ASN A 464 -0.09 -3.91 -21.36
C ASN A 464 -0.58 -5.13 -22.15
N GLN A 465 -0.06 -5.41 -23.35
CA GLN A 465 -0.52 -6.51 -24.18
C GLN A 465 -0.46 -7.88 -23.48
N ALA A 466 0.51 -8.07 -22.58
CA ALA A 466 0.65 -9.29 -21.78
C ALA A 466 -0.56 -9.58 -20.88
N ASN A 467 -1.36 -8.57 -20.53
CA ASN A 467 -2.55 -8.70 -19.68
C ASN A 467 -3.76 -9.30 -20.43
N GLY A 468 -3.67 -9.41 -21.78
CA GLY A 468 -4.74 -10.00 -22.58
C GLY A 468 -5.99 -9.14 -22.72
N GLU A 469 -5.88 -7.82 -22.47
CA GLU A 469 -6.99 -6.84 -22.50
C GLU A 469 -6.90 -5.88 -23.69
N ALA A 470 -6.14 -6.26 -24.72
CA ALA A 470 -5.90 -5.45 -25.92
C ALA A 470 -5.34 -4.04 -25.60
N ASN A 471 -4.52 -3.92 -24.54
CA ASN A 471 -3.90 -2.69 -24.06
C ASN A 471 -4.91 -1.59 -23.64
N ARG A 472 -6.13 -1.97 -23.23
CA ARG A 472 -7.18 -1.03 -22.78
C ARG A 472 -7.13 -0.74 -21.29
N ASP A 473 -6.56 -1.64 -20.53
CA ASP A 473 -6.36 -1.57 -19.07
C ASP A 473 -5.23 -0.61 -18.71
N GLY A 474 -5.22 -0.14 -17.45
CA GLY A 474 -4.27 0.85 -16.96
C GLY A 474 -4.51 2.26 -17.54
N THR A 475 -3.82 3.25 -17.00
CA THR A 475 -3.99 4.66 -17.39
C THR A 475 -3.30 4.99 -18.72
N ASP A 476 -3.89 5.92 -19.50
CA ASP A 476 -3.23 6.54 -20.65
C ASP A 476 -2.47 7.82 -20.27
N ASP A 477 -2.76 8.43 -19.11
CA ASP A 477 -2.06 9.63 -18.59
C ASP A 477 -0.97 9.24 -17.59
N ASN A 478 0.16 8.74 -18.10
CA ASN A 478 1.30 8.35 -17.28
C ASN A 478 2.15 9.52 -16.79
N ARG A 479 2.01 10.72 -17.40
CA ARG A 479 2.89 11.88 -17.17
C ARG A 479 4.37 11.49 -17.25
N SER A 480 4.67 10.56 -18.16
CA SER A 480 6.00 10.03 -18.44
C SER A 480 6.70 10.82 -19.55
N TRP A 481 7.96 10.50 -19.76
CA TRP A 481 8.74 11.01 -20.89
C TRP A 481 9.80 9.98 -21.29
N ASN A 482 9.70 9.45 -22.51
CA ASN A 482 10.62 8.44 -23.04
C ASN A 482 12.06 8.95 -23.31
N CYS A 483 12.33 10.24 -23.04
CA CYS A 483 13.62 10.90 -23.31
C CYS A 483 14.07 10.87 -24.78
N GLY A 484 13.11 10.73 -25.71
CA GLY A 484 13.31 10.80 -27.15
C GLY A 484 13.26 9.47 -27.91
N VAL A 485 13.22 8.34 -27.18
CA VAL A 485 13.07 7.01 -27.79
C VAL A 485 12.14 6.15 -26.94
N GLU A 486 11.12 5.57 -27.55
CA GLU A 486 10.20 4.66 -26.86
C GLU A 486 10.86 3.32 -26.57
N GLY A 487 10.84 2.88 -25.31
CA GLY A 487 11.41 1.62 -24.87
C GLY A 487 12.94 1.63 -24.71
N PRO A 488 13.61 0.46 -24.73
CA PRO A 488 15.04 0.34 -24.53
C PRO A 488 15.86 1.12 -25.55
N SER A 489 17.04 1.63 -25.16
CA SER A 489 17.95 2.36 -26.03
C SER A 489 19.41 2.10 -25.63
N ASP A 490 20.28 1.92 -26.65
CA ASP A 490 21.72 1.81 -26.48
C ASP A 490 22.43 3.14 -26.80
N ASP A 491 21.71 4.22 -27.12
CA ASP A 491 22.27 5.54 -27.33
C ASP A 491 22.78 6.10 -25.98
N PRO A 492 24.09 6.33 -25.84
CA PRO A 492 24.66 6.80 -24.58
C PRO A 492 24.09 8.13 -24.11
N ALA A 493 23.64 9.01 -25.02
CA ALA A 493 23.06 10.30 -24.66
C ALA A 493 21.67 10.12 -24.02
N ILE A 494 20.87 9.22 -24.57
CA ILE A 494 19.53 8.86 -24.07
C ILE A 494 19.67 8.14 -22.72
N VAL A 495 20.56 7.15 -22.63
CA VAL A 495 20.83 6.41 -21.39
C VAL A 495 21.26 7.36 -20.27
N ALA A 496 22.20 8.27 -20.55
CA ALA A 496 22.65 9.28 -19.59
C ALA A 496 21.53 10.25 -19.17
N LEU A 497 20.66 10.64 -20.10
CA LEU A 497 19.50 11.50 -19.82
C LEU A 497 18.48 10.79 -18.91
N ARG A 498 18.15 9.53 -19.20
CA ARG A 498 17.23 8.72 -18.38
C ARG A 498 17.77 8.51 -16.96
N ALA A 499 19.03 8.14 -16.82
CA ALA A 499 19.68 7.98 -15.52
C ALA A 499 19.66 9.27 -14.71
N ARG A 500 19.87 10.43 -15.34
CA ARG A 500 19.80 11.75 -14.71
C ARG A 500 18.38 12.10 -14.29
N GLN A 501 17.39 11.83 -15.13
CA GLN A 501 15.96 12.05 -14.80
C GLN A 501 15.53 11.19 -13.61
N SER A 502 15.90 9.90 -13.60
CA SER A 502 15.60 8.99 -12.47
C SER A 502 16.20 9.53 -11.16
N ARG A 503 17.48 9.96 -11.18
CA ARG A 503 18.11 10.55 -10.00
C ARG A 503 17.43 11.86 -9.56
N ALA A 504 17.02 12.71 -10.50
CA ALA A 504 16.37 13.98 -10.19
C ALA A 504 14.98 13.79 -9.58
N LEU A 505 14.20 12.82 -10.07
CA LEU A 505 12.91 12.42 -9.52
C LEU A 505 13.05 11.88 -8.09
N LEU A 506 13.97 10.91 -7.87
CA LEU A 506 14.25 10.37 -6.53
C LEU A 506 14.75 11.46 -5.56
N ALA A 507 15.66 12.31 -6.02
CA ALA A 507 16.16 13.39 -5.18
C ALA A 507 15.06 14.37 -4.78
N THR A 508 14.16 14.75 -5.70
CA THR A 508 13.01 15.60 -5.39
C THR A 508 12.09 14.94 -4.37
N LEU A 509 11.80 13.64 -4.51
CA LEU A 509 11.00 12.87 -3.55
C LEU A 509 11.61 12.91 -2.15
N VAL A 510 12.87 12.53 -2.03
CA VAL A 510 13.53 12.32 -0.73
C VAL A 510 13.89 13.65 -0.04
N LEU A 511 14.19 14.70 -0.80
CA LEU A 511 14.51 16.03 -0.25
C LEU A 511 13.27 16.85 0.13
N SER A 512 12.08 16.42 -0.30
CA SER A 512 10.81 17.12 0.02
C SER A 512 10.35 16.85 1.46
N ARG A 513 9.65 17.83 2.04
CA ARG A 513 8.91 17.64 3.29
C ARG A 513 7.73 16.70 3.07
N GLY A 514 7.43 15.88 4.06
CA GLY A 514 6.49 14.78 4.00
C GLY A 514 7.19 13.45 4.20
N VAL A 515 6.48 12.36 3.97
CA VAL A 515 6.98 10.99 4.09
C VAL A 515 7.28 10.46 2.69
N PRO A 516 8.54 10.19 2.32
CA PRO A 516 8.83 9.60 1.03
C PRO A 516 8.44 8.13 1.00
N MET A 517 7.78 7.70 -0.06
CA MET A 517 7.53 6.31 -0.39
C MET A 517 8.25 5.95 -1.69
N LEU A 518 9.04 4.90 -1.66
CA LEU A 518 9.73 4.31 -2.80
C LEU A 518 9.02 3.02 -3.20
N VAL A 519 8.86 2.80 -4.49
CA VAL A 519 8.43 1.49 -5.01
C VAL A 519 9.62 0.56 -5.06
N GLY A 520 9.44 -0.61 -4.53
CA GLY A 520 10.49 -1.60 -4.47
C GLY A 520 11.03 -1.99 -5.84
N GLY A 521 12.37 -1.92 -5.96
CA GLY A 521 13.10 -2.16 -7.19
C GLY A 521 13.36 -0.92 -8.04
N ASP A 522 12.76 0.23 -7.74
CA ASP A 522 13.07 1.49 -8.43
C ASP A 522 14.54 1.88 -8.25
N GLU A 523 15.08 1.66 -7.07
CA GLU A 523 16.51 1.85 -6.75
C GLU A 523 17.44 0.88 -7.50
N LEU A 524 16.90 -0.26 -7.93
CA LEU A 524 17.61 -1.28 -8.71
C LEU A 524 17.52 -1.02 -10.22
N GLY A 525 16.70 -0.06 -10.65
CA GLY A 525 16.40 0.18 -12.06
C GLY A 525 15.45 -0.87 -12.65
N ARG A 526 14.52 -1.42 -11.86
CA ARG A 526 13.50 -2.39 -12.28
C ARG A 526 12.64 -1.82 -13.41
N THR A 527 12.31 -2.67 -14.38
CA THR A 527 11.38 -2.35 -15.47
C THR A 527 10.27 -3.38 -15.56
N GLN A 528 9.10 -2.97 -15.95
CA GLN A 528 7.98 -3.82 -16.36
C GLN A 528 7.79 -3.84 -17.89
N GLY A 529 8.81 -3.35 -18.63
CA GLY A 529 8.77 -3.30 -20.10
C GLY A 529 7.69 -2.38 -20.64
N GLY A 530 7.33 -1.32 -19.88
CA GLY A 530 6.26 -0.39 -20.22
C GLY A 530 4.85 -0.91 -19.87
N ASN A 531 4.72 -2.02 -19.15
CA ASN A 531 3.45 -2.43 -18.58
C ASN A 531 3.16 -1.58 -17.35
N ASN A 532 2.12 -0.75 -17.40
CA ASN A 532 1.74 0.14 -16.29
C ASN A 532 0.58 -0.39 -15.45
N ASN A 533 0.20 -1.67 -15.62
CA ASN A 533 -0.88 -2.31 -14.89
C ASN A 533 -0.59 -3.82 -14.71
N ALA A 534 0.52 -4.14 -14.06
CA ALA A 534 1.03 -5.50 -13.95
C ALA A 534 0.26 -6.39 -12.95
N TYR A 535 -1.00 -6.07 -12.64
CA TYR A 535 -1.83 -6.71 -11.60
C TYR A 535 -1.98 -8.23 -11.76
N CYS A 536 -1.87 -8.73 -13.00
CA CYS A 536 -2.03 -10.13 -13.35
C CYS A 536 -0.74 -10.79 -13.85
N GLN A 537 0.43 -10.16 -13.64
CA GLN A 537 1.71 -10.62 -14.14
C GLN A 537 2.56 -11.28 -13.05
N ASP A 538 2.20 -12.50 -12.67
CA ASP A 538 3.00 -13.31 -11.73
C ASP A 538 4.19 -13.98 -12.45
N ASN A 539 5.09 -13.17 -12.99
CA ASN A 539 6.21 -13.60 -13.83
C ASN A 539 7.34 -12.53 -13.83
N PRO A 540 8.43 -12.70 -14.61
CA PRO A 540 9.55 -11.76 -14.66
C PRO A 540 9.20 -10.31 -15.05
N ILE A 541 8.01 -10.02 -15.57
CA ILE A 541 7.55 -8.63 -15.79
C ILE A 541 7.47 -7.90 -14.44
N SER A 542 6.98 -8.57 -13.40
CA SER A 542 6.76 -7.98 -12.08
C SER A 542 7.86 -8.30 -11.08
N TRP A 543 8.55 -9.47 -11.23
CA TRP A 543 9.56 -9.89 -10.27
C TRP A 543 10.84 -9.06 -10.40
N TYR A 544 11.58 -8.90 -9.28
CA TYR A 544 12.84 -8.15 -9.30
C TYR A 544 13.93 -8.96 -9.99
N ASP A 545 14.60 -8.34 -10.96
CA ASP A 545 15.76 -8.92 -11.62
C ASP A 545 17.05 -8.52 -10.91
N TRP A 546 17.44 -9.33 -9.95
CA TRP A 546 18.68 -9.14 -9.17
C TRP A 546 19.95 -9.35 -9.99
N SER A 547 19.86 -9.86 -11.22
CA SER A 547 21.00 -10.02 -12.12
C SER A 547 21.30 -8.77 -12.96
N ALA A 548 20.33 -7.83 -13.02
CA ALA A 548 20.40 -6.61 -13.85
C ALA A 548 20.32 -5.32 -13.02
N VAL A 549 20.89 -5.31 -11.82
CA VAL A 549 20.89 -4.17 -10.90
C VAL A 549 21.65 -2.99 -11.47
N ASP A 550 21.03 -1.81 -11.48
CA ASP A 550 21.70 -0.53 -11.72
C ASP A 550 22.45 -0.10 -10.44
N HIS A 551 23.71 -0.52 -10.33
CA HIS A 551 24.53 -0.26 -9.15
C HIS A 551 24.80 1.24 -8.92
N ASP A 552 24.82 2.06 -9.97
CA ASP A 552 25.02 3.51 -9.85
C ASP A 552 23.78 4.18 -9.26
N LEU A 553 22.58 3.77 -9.70
CA LEU A 553 21.32 4.27 -9.15
C LEU A 553 21.13 3.80 -7.71
N LEU A 554 21.44 2.54 -7.41
CA LEU A 554 21.40 1.98 -6.05
C LEU A 554 22.32 2.75 -5.11
N ALA A 555 23.60 2.94 -5.49
CA ALA A 555 24.57 3.70 -4.70
C ALA A 555 24.15 5.16 -4.51
N PHE A 556 23.54 5.78 -5.53
CA PHE A 556 22.97 7.12 -5.42
C PHE A 556 21.83 7.18 -4.43
N THR A 557 20.90 6.21 -4.49
CA THR A 557 19.73 6.14 -3.59
C THR A 557 20.14 5.94 -2.14
N HIS A 558 21.13 5.09 -1.88
CA HIS A 558 21.74 4.94 -0.53
C HIS A 558 22.26 6.27 0.03
N ARG A 559 23.06 7.01 -0.76
CA ARG A 559 23.59 8.31 -0.33
C ARG A 559 22.48 9.33 -0.09
N LEU A 560 21.49 9.34 -0.94
CA LEU A 560 20.35 10.25 -0.86
C LEU A 560 19.52 10.00 0.42
N LEU A 561 19.24 8.76 0.77
CA LEU A 561 18.52 8.40 2.01
C LEU A 561 19.40 8.65 3.25
N ALA A 562 20.71 8.37 3.18
CA ALA A 562 21.63 8.70 4.24
C ALA A 562 21.67 10.22 4.51
N LEU A 563 21.65 11.05 3.46
CA LEU A 563 21.55 12.51 3.56
C LEU A 563 20.25 12.93 4.29
N ARG A 564 19.11 12.34 3.92
CA ARG A 564 17.84 12.63 4.60
C ARG A 564 17.90 12.26 6.09
N HIS A 565 18.47 11.10 6.43
CA HIS A 565 18.59 10.67 7.82
C HIS A 565 19.55 11.55 8.63
N ALA A 566 20.64 12.02 8.01
CA ALA A 566 21.63 12.88 8.66
C ALA A 566 21.07 14.28 8.96
N HIS A 567 20.14 14.79 8.13
CA HIS A 567 19.70 16.18 8.18
C HIS A 567 18.24 16.34 8.66
N PRO A 568 17.99 16.67 9.94
CA PRO A 568 16.66 17.01 10.46
C PRO A 568 15.97 18.15 9.71
N ALA A 569 16.70 19.05 9.04
CA ALA A 569 16.14 20.11 8.23
C ALA A 569 15.24 19.61 7.09
N LEU A 570 15.52 18.40 6.56
CA LEU A 570 14.71 17.73 5.53
C LEU A 570 13.45 17.05 6.10
N ARG A 571 13.39 16.81 7.42
CA ARG A 571 12.34 16.04 8.10
C ARG A 571 11.58 16.88 9.14
N ARG A 572 11.45 18.19 8.87
CA ARG A 572 10.72 19.12 9.75
C ARG A 572 9.28 18.69 9.95
N ARG A 573 8.82 18.74 11.21
CA ARG A 573 7.47 18.32 11.61
C ARG A 573 6.42 19.39 11.39
N ASN A 574 6.83 20.63 11.13
CA ASN A 574 5.97 21.77 10.91
C ASN A 574 6.11 22.27 9.47
N PHE A 575 5.05 22.91 8.96
CA PHE A 575 5.14 23.57 7.66
C PHE A 575 6.19 24.69 7.67
N ALA A 576 6.74 24.94 6.48
CA ALA A 576 7.77 25.93 6.29
C ALA A 576 7.27 27.34 6.64
N THR A 577 8.16 28.10 7.24
CA THR A 577 8.03 29.55 7.43
C THR A 577 9.15 30.26 6.66
N ALA A 578 9.01 31.57 6.43
CA ALA A 578 10.06 32.36 5.80
C ALA A 578 11.38 32.40 6.62
N ARG A 579 11.39 31.85 7.83
CA ARG A 579 12.60 31.75 8.66
C ARG A 579 13.42 30.52 8.35
N ASP A 580 12.78 29.38 8.10
CA ASP A 580 13.42 28.07 7.96
C ASP A 580 13.49 27.54 6.53
N LEU A 581 12.74 28.16 5.58
CA LEU A 581 12.79 27.84 4.16
C LEU A 581 12.65 29.10 3.32
N ARG A 582 13.61 29.37 2.44
CA ARG A 582 13.65 30.53 1.56
C ARG A 582 13.91 30.12 0.13
N TRP A 583 13.38 30.89 -0.81
CA TRP A 583 13.44 30.61 -2.23
C TRP A 583 14.17 31.74 -2.97
N TYR A 584 15.06 31.36 -3.88
CA TYR A 584 15.90 32.30 -4.62
C TYR A 584 15.89 32.00 -6.11
N THR A 585 16.05 33.04 -6.91
CA THR A 585 16.31 32.94 -8.35
C THR A 585 17.72 32.37 -8.61
N PRO A 586 18.03 31.96 -9.83
CA PRO A 586 19.43 31.61 -10.19
C PRO A 586 20.44 32.70 -9.95
N ALA A 587 20.02 33.96 -9.93
CA ALA A 587 20.90 35.10 -9.60
C ALA A 587 21.22 35.26 -8.10
N GLY A 588 20.65 34.38 -7.23
CA GLY A 588 20.81 34.46 -5.78
C GLY A 588 19.94 35.51 -5.10
N THR A 589 18.99 36.11 -5.81
CA THR A 589 18.03 37.06 -5.25
C THR A 589 16.75 36.36 -4.82
N PRO A 590 16.04 36.84 -3.77
CA PRO A 590 14.77 36.27 -3.37
C PRO A 590 13.76 36.22 -4.52
N MET A 591 12.99 35.13 -4.60
CA MET A 591 11.91 34.98 -5.58
C MET A 591 10.81 36.02 -5.36
N THR A 592 10.31 36.60 -6.45
CA THR A 592 9.20 37.54 -6.48
C THR A 592 7.95 36.91 -7.11
N ASP A 593 6.79 37.57 -6.96
CA ASP A 593 5.56 37.09 -7.60
C ASP A 593 5.68 36.88 -9.12
N PRO A 594 6.29 37.81 -9.90
CA PRO A 594 6.54 37.56 -11.31
C PRO A 594 7.41 36.33 -11.60
N ASP A 595 8.43 36.04 -10.77
CA ASP A 595 9.29 34.87 -10.94
C ASP A 595 8.49 33.57 -10.76
N TRP A 596 7.59 33.53 -9.77
CA TRP A 596 6.73 32.36 -9.51
C TRP A 596 5.70 32.12 -10.63
N HIS A 597 5.22 33.17 -11.28
CA HIS A 597 4.15 33.07 -12.27
C HIS A 597 4.64 33.08 -13.72
N TRP A 598 5.96 33.19 -13.94
CA TRP A 598 6.50 33.06 -15.29
C TRP A 598 6.34 31.63 -15.81
N PRO A 599 5.56 31.37 -16.89
CA PRO A 599 5.32 30.01 -17.36
C PRO A 599 6.59 29.25 -17.73
N GLY A 600 7.62 29.96 -18.21
CA GLY A 600 8.92 29.39 -18.56
C GLY A 600 9.83 29.08 -17.38
N ALA A 601 9.44 29.36 -16.13
CA ALA A 601 10.27 29.13 -14.96
C ALA A 601 10.49 27.63 -14.69
N ARG A 602 11.76 27.20 -14.68
CA ARG A 602 12.19 25.81 -14.48
C ARG A 602 13.39 25.69 -13.53
N THR A 603 13.79 26.80 -12.93
CA THR A 603 15.01 26.88 -12.09
C THR A 603 14.70 27.61 -10.80
N VAL A 604 15.22 27.10 -9.69
CA VAL A 604 15.04 27.70 -8.35
C VAL A 604 16.14 27.22 -7.42
N ALA A 605 16.54 28.06 -6.47
CA ALA A 605 17.34 27.65 -5.33
C ALA A 605 16.50 27.64 -4.06
N VAL A 606 16.63 26.60 -3.25
CA VAL A 606 15.88 26.42 -1.99
C VAL A 606 16.88 26.37 -0.85
N HIS A 607 16.82 27.33 0.05
CA HIS A 607 17.63 27.35 1.26
C HIS A 607 16.83 26.81 2.45
N LEU A 608 17.37 25.79 3.11
CA LEU A 608 16.90 25.26 4.39
C LEU A 608 17.83 25.77 5.49
N ASP A 609 17.33 26.65 6.34
CA ASP A 609 18.10 27.18 7.48
C ASP A 609 18.14 26.15 8.61
N GLY A 610 19.28 25.52 8.80
CA GLY A 610 19.52 24.50 9.81
C GLY A 610 19.43 25.01 11.24
N THR A 611 19.64 26.32 11.44
CA THR A 611 19.60 26.94 12.77
C THR A 611 18.21 27.41 13.18
N ALA A 612 17.30 27.62 12.23
CA ALA A 612 15.92 28.04 12.45
C ALA A 612 14.99 26.83 12.65
N SER A 613 15.13 26.10 13.76
CA SER A 613 14.31 24.91 14.03
C SER A 613 13.23 25.17 15.07
N PRO A 614 11.94 24.98 14.72
CA PRO A 614 10.86 24.90 15.72
C PRO A 614 10.76 23.53 16.40
N ASP A 615 11.44 22.51 15.85
CA ASP A 615 11.36 21.15 16.33
C ASP A 615 12.32 20.88 17.49
N LEU A 616 11.87 20.05 18.44
CA LEU A 616 12.63 19.71 19.64
C LEU A 616 12.97 18.20 19.63
N ASP A 617 14.15 17.89 20.20
CA ASP A 617 14.52 16.50 20.49
C ASP A 617 13.71 15.96 21.71
N GLN A 618 13.95 14.71 22.09
CA GLN A 618 13.29 14.06 23.22
C GLN A 618 13.59 14.73 24.58
N ARG A 619 14.62 15.58 24.64
CA ARG A 619 15.02 16.32 25.86
C ARG A 619 14.57 17.78 25.83
N GLY A 620 13.74 18.17 24.84
CA GLY A 620 13.24 19.53 24.68
C GLY A 620 14.27 20.53 24.12
N ARG A 621 15.37 20.08 23.50
CA ARG A 621 16.36 20.94 22.87
C ARG A 621 16.04 21.12 21.40
N PRO A 622 16.30 22.31 20.81
CA PRO A 622 16.11 22.53 19.37
C PRO A 622 16.91 21.52 18.52
N LEU A 623 16.25 20.95 17.53
CA LEU A 623 16.89 20.08 16.52
C LEU A 623 17.61 20.97 15.49
N LEU A 624 18.81 21.41 15.82
CA LEU A 624 19.65 22.22 14.94
C LEU A 624 20.36 21.33 13.93
N ASP A 625 20.66 21.92 12.78
CA ASP A 625 21.28 21.26 11.62
C ASP A 625 22.25 22.20 10.91
N ASP A 626 22.97 21.68 9.93
CA ASP A 626 23.69 22.46 8.92
C ASP A 626 22.71 23.14 7.95
N ASP A 627 23.15 24.19 7.27
CA ASP A 627 22.37 24.78 6.19
C ASP A 627 22.45 23.89 4.94
N LEU A 628 21.31 23.73 4.29
CA LEU A 628 21.24 23.08 2.99
C LEU A 628 20.74 24.08 1.93
N LEU A 629 21.40 24.08 0.77
CA LEU A 629 20.96 24.82 -0.40
C LEU A 629 20.77 23.87 -1.57
N ILE A 630 19.50 23.72 -1.99
CA ILE A 630 19.12 22.83 -3.09
C ILE A 630 18.97 23.67 -4.35
N LEU A 631 19.83 23.44 -5.33
CA LEU A 631 19.82 24.15 -6.62
C LEU A 631 19.12 23.27 -7.65
N VAL A 632 17.97 23.70 -8.18
CA VAL A 632 17.13 22.89 -9.09
C VAL A 632 17.16 23.50 -10.48
N ASN A 633 17.54 22.72 -11.47
CA ASN A 633 17.58 23.06 -12.88
C ASN A 633 16.81 22.04 -13.73
N ALA A 634 15.52 22.21 -13.94
CA ALA A 634 14.72 21.41 -14.87
C ALA A 634 14.81 21.91 -16.34
N TRP A 635 15.63 22.92 -16.61
CA TRP A 635 15.94 23.42 -17.94
C TRP A 635 16.89 22.47 -18.68
N TRP A 636 16.89 22.50 -19.99
CA TRP A 636 17.71 21.61 -20.85
C TRP A 636 19.11 22.11 -21.14
N GLU A 637 19.53 23.24 -20.55
CA GLU A 637 20.89 23.78 -20.61
C GLU A 637 21.47 23.93 -19.21
N PRO A 638 22.80 23.96 -19.05
CA PRO A 638 23.42 24.25 -17.76
C PRO A 638 23.05 25.65 -17.28
N VAL A 639 22.82 25.80 -15.98
CA VAL A 639 22.51 27.10 -15.35
C VAL A 639 23.52 27.40 -14.23
N ALA A 640 24.08 28.58 -14.26
CA ALA A 640 24.95 29.10 -13.20
C ALA A 640 24.09 29.74 -12.10
N PHE A 641 24.25 29.26 -10.87
CA PHE A 641 23.58 29.78 -9.70
C PHE A 641 24.54 30.64 -8.89
N GLY A 642 24.21 31.92 -8.72
CA GLY A 642 24.81 32.76 -7.68
C GLY A 642 24.36 32.29 -6.30
N LEU A 643 25.30 32.21 -5.36
CA LEU A 643 24.96 31.83 -4.00
C LEU A 643 24.22 32.97 -3.30
N PRO A 644 23.07 32.71 -2.64
CA PRO A 644 22.32 33.74 -1.93
C PRO A 644 23.05 34.17 -0.65
N ASP A 645 22.84 35.47 -0.27
CA ASP A 645 23.18 35.90 1.07
C ASP A 645 22.19 35.29 2.08
N VAL A 646 22.67 34.38 2.89
CA VAL A 646 21.86 33.69 3.93
C VAL A 646 21.92 34.41 5.28
N GLY A 647 22.55 35.58 5.34
CA GLY A 647 22.65 36.44 6.52
C GLY A 647 23.79 36.04 7.50
N ARG A 648 24.66 35.14 7.08
CA ARG A 648 25.88 34.70 7.79
C ARG A 648 26.92 34.16 6.81
N PRO A 649 28.21 34.16 7.16
CA PRO A 649 29.22 33.45 6.36
C PRO A 649 28.85 31.98 6.24
N ALA A 650 28.96 31.42 5.03
CA ALA A 650 28.66 30.01 4.76
C ALA A 650 29.71 29.45 3.78
N ASP A 651 30.43 28.42 4.24
CA ASP A 651 31.39 27.66 3.44
C ASP A 651 30.64 26.49 2.79
N TRP A 652 30.17 26.71 1.58
CA TRP A 652 29.37 25.73 0.87
C TRP A 652 30.22 24.62 0.26
N GLN A 653 29.73 23.40 0.39
CA GLN A 653 30.30 22.19 -0.22
C GLN A 653 29.22 21.42 -0.95
N VAL A 654 29.51 20.91 -2.16
CA VAL A 654 28.58 20.04 -2.87
C VAL A 654 28.51 18.69 -2.16
N GLU A 655 27.33 18.34 -1.69
CA GLU A 655 27.04 17.09 -0.97
C GLU A 655 26.43 16.04 -1.90
N LEU A 656 25.61 16.47 -2.87
CA LEU A 656 24.97 15.62 -3.84
C LEU A 656 24.76 16.38 -5.16
N ASP A 657 24.97 15.69 -6.29
CA ASP A 657 24.69 16.23 -7.63
C ASP A 657 24.10 15.14 -8.51
N THR A 658 22.91 15.37 -9.10
CA THR A 658 22.24 14.37 -9.95
C THR A 658 22.79 14.32 -11.36
N TYR A 659 23.53 15.36 -11.81
CA TYR A 659 24.20 15.39 -13.10
C TYR A 659 25.53 14.61 -13.04
N ASP A 660 26.36 14.94 -12.06
CA ASP A 660 27.62 14.25 -11.77
C ASP A 660 27.60 13.71 -10.34
N PRO A 661 27.15 12.47 -10.14
CA PRO A 661 27.02 11.88 -8.81
C PRO A 661 28.33 11.75 -8.02
N GLN A 662 29.50 11.90 -8.68
CA GLN A 662 30.80 11.83 -8.02
C GLN A 662 31.31 13.22 -7.58
N ARG A 663 30.60 14.28 -7.93
CA ARG A 663 31.02 15.65 -7.59
C ARG A 663 30.92 15.91 -6.09
N THR A 664 32.06 16.24 -5.44
CA THR A 664 32.18 16.58 -4.01
C THR A 664 33.12 17.75 -3.84
N THR A 665 32.84 18.90 -4.46
CA THR A 665 33.79 20.04 -4.48
C THR A 665 33.35 21.13 -3.48
N ALA A 666 34.34 21.72 -2.78
CA ALA A 666 34.12 22.98 -2.07
C ALA A 666 33.80 24.09 -3.07
N VAL A 667 32.93 24.99 -2.70
CA VAL A 667 32.54 26.14 -3.52
C VAL A 667 33.27 27.38 -3.01
N THR A 668 34.03 28.02 -3.89
CA THR A 668 34.73 29.25 -3.54
C THR A 668 33.72 30.37 -3.29
N ALA A 669 33.86 31.13 -2.23
CA ALA A 669 33.00 32.24 -1.90
C ALA A 669 32.94 33.26 -3.05
N GLY A 670 31.74 33.56 -3.52
CA GLY A 670 31.49 34.50 -4.64
C GLY A 670 31.48 33.86 -6.04
N ASP A 671 31.91 32.61 -6.17
CA ASP A 671 31.83 31.91 -7.45
C ASP A 671 30.41 31.32 -7.65
N PRO A 672 29.87 31.34 -8.88
CA PRO A 672 28.60 30.68 -9.17
C PRO A 672 28.78 29.17 -9.24
N VAL A 673 27.73 28.42 -8.84
CA VAL A 673 27.67 26.97 -8.97
C VAL A 673 26.92 26.61 -10.24
N THR A 674 27.57 25.98 -11.19
CA THR A 674 26.91 25.49 -12.38
C THR A 674 26.22 24.16 -12.08
N VAL A 675 24.90 24.11 -12.30
CA VAL A 675 24.06 22.92 -12.25
C VAL A 675 23.79 22.46 -13.68
N GLY A 676 24.07 21.20 -13.95
CA GLY A 676 23.86 20.59 -15.28
C GLY A 676 22.41 20.65 -15.75
N PRO A 677 22.15 20.38 -17.04
CA PRO A 677 20.80 20.36 -17.56
C PRO A 677 19.96 19.24 -16.93
N ARG A 678 18.69 19.54 -16.63
CA ARG A 678 17.72 18.57 -16.06
C ARG A 678 18.29 17.84 -14.84
N SER A 679 18.78 18.62 -13.88
CA SER A 679 19.41 18.08 -12.67
C SER A 679 19.21 19.00 -11.46
N LEU A 680 19.60 18.50 -10.30
CA LEU A 680 19.69 19.30 -9.09
C LEU A 680 21.02 19.01 -8.38
N ALA A 681 21.47 19.98 -7.59
CA ALA A 681 22.60 19.82 -6.69
C ALA A 681 22.22 20.25 -5.27
N VAL A 682 22.72 19.55 -4.26
CA VAL A 682 22.59 19.91 -2.85
C VAL A 682 23.93 20.37 -2.33
N LEU A 683 23.95 21.57 -1.78
CA LEU A 683 25.10 22.13 -1.10
C LEU A 683 24.82 22.13 0.40
N ARG A 684 25.85 21.87 1.20
CA ARG A 684 25.83 21.94 2.65
C ARG A 684 26.83 22.98 3.15
N ALA A 685 26.42 23.77 4.13
CA ALA A 685 27.31 24.62 4.88
C ALA A 685 27.21 24.27 6.37
N PRO A 686 28.30 23.88 7.03
CA PRO A 686 28.35 23.64 8.46
C PRO A 686 27.90 24.86 9.26
N ARG A 687 27.17 24.64 10.34
CA ARG A 687 26.70 25.70 11.25
C ARG A 687 27.82 26.32 12.07
#